data_720224c1b47af1e607712415bdba799f
#
_entry.id   720224c1b47af1e607712415bdba799f
#
_cell.length_a   1.000
_cell.length_b   1.000
_cell.length_c   1.000
_cell.angle_alpha   90.00
_cell.angle_beta   90.00
_cell.angle_gamma   90.00
#
_symmetry.space_group_name_H-M   'P 1'
#
loop_
_entity.id
_entity.type
_entity.pdbx_description
1 polymer ?
#
loop_
_entity_poly.entity_id
_entity_poly.type
_entity_poly.pdbx_seq_one_letter_code
_entity_poly.pdbx_strand_id
1 'polypeptide(L)'
;MIHSAKWIWLDEKKYKDYQKTPISLFDPYSTDCKFAVAEFKKKVEFEKKIQEIKIEISGDVKFWLYVNDTYVGTGPVGAGGDYEINRPMPVQYYNTYVVKPDTAFVEFYVMVQNVPSVLCDMSQGKNGLILAAKCIMEDGSEEMVYSDSSWLSRRNNSYLSQNKVDLTLCSDRWNYAEETEPVWNLKKPDILMLEEEEIIPEDFVPFSVAPGEMKEVVCEFDKIYSIYHYLEVEAYGEYTILIRDFERDFQKNVNLTDTITGNSSVKFRGISMVSSGGMKLFVYNGGEKPLRVNKAAGLFIHYPIMNEGYFHCSDEVFNKIFRMGRHALKICRQSIELDSPWHQENLGCCGDYYIASLMNFFTDGDTKLTRLDIVRIADCLKLYEGYMFHTTYSMIWLMMVYDYYLFSGDISIFSEISEAIELLMEKMHSYAGTDEIINDPPSYMFVDWLVVDGISLHHPPAALGQAVLNAFYFGGLNMAAKLMGIMEKYDMQKRYHDRAAVLQKSFQENFYDAEKGLYFDGHNFKHWSGKWMQPNTDKRYFSWHTNVIAVLYDLAPKEKQIQIMETILNDMTLINPQPYFMHFVLEAVYKTGLFEKYGIRQLRRWEVMTDFEKGLQEGWYDMSGYGFDYSHVWAGTPTYQLPSKLSGLQILEPGFKKISLSPALYGLKFAEMEIPTPYGKIEIRMEQGKEPVIKIPEGISVVERKDFI
;
A
#
# COMPACT_ATOMS: atom_id res chain seq x y z
N MET A 1 25.06 -4.26 14.62
CA MET A 1 26.14 -3.31 14.25
C MET A 1 25.65 -1.87 14.43
N ILE A 2 24.53 -1.49 13.86
CA ILE A 2 24.04 -0.10 13.79
C ILE A 2 23.90 0.60 15.16
N HIS A 3 23.55 -0.13 16.22
CA HIS A 3 23.43 0.43 17.57
C HIS A 3 24.73 0.98 18.18
N SER A 4 25.90 0.68 17.57
CA SER A 4 27.19 1.25 17.96
C SER A 4 27.56 2.52 17.17
N ALA A 5 26.84 2.79 16.07
CA ALA A 5 27.00 4.01 15.28
C ALA A 5 26.30 5.20 15.95
N LYS A 6 26.62 6.40 15.48
CA LYS A 6 26.00 7.64 15.91
C LYS A 6 25.07 8.17 14.84
N TRP A 7 23.93 8.74 15.25
CA TRP A 7 23.15 9.59 14.39
C TRP A 7 23.95 10.85 14.08
N ILE A 8 24.04 11.21 12.82
CA ILE A 8 24.78 12.40 12.36
C ILE A 8 23.88 13.25 11.47
N TRP A 9 24.09 14.57 11.52
CA TRP A 9 23.38 15.53 10.69
C TRP A 9 24.28 16.72 10.31
N LEU A 10 23.69 17.70 9.64
CA LEU A 10 24.29 19.00 9.35
C LEU A 10 24.41 19.81 10.65
N ASP A 11 25.27 20.85 10.65
CA ASP A 11 25.43 21.79 11.76
C ASP A 11 24.06 22.35 12.20
N GLU A 12 23.58 21.93 13.37
CA GLU A 12 22.26 22.29 13.90
C GLU A 12 22.12 23.80 14.15
N LYS A 13 23.20 24.51 14.43
CA LYS A 13 23.16 25.96 14.63
C LYS A 13 22.85 26.72 13.35
N LYS A 14 23.37 26.18 12.22
CA LYS A 14 23.13 26.74 10.89
C LYS A 14 21.78 26.30 10.31
N TYR A 15 21.35 25.07 10.61
CA TYR A 15 20.21 24.42 9.96
C TYR A 15 19.06 24.05 10.93
N LYS A 16 18.90 24.81 12.03
CA LYS A 16 17.84 24.57 13.03
C LYS A 16 16.42 24.57 12.45
N ASP A 17 16.21 25.35 11.38
CA ASP A 17 14.91 25.45 10.69
C ASP A 17 14.55 24.17 9.88
N TYR A 18 15.46 23.20 9.81
CA TYR A 18 15.22 21.90 9.16
C TYR A 18 14.86 20.80 10.16
N GLN A 19 14.77 21.10 11.45
CA GLN A 19 14.21 20.17 12.43
C GLN A 19 12.69 20.11 12.28
N LYS A 20 12.14 18.90 12.45
CA LYS A 20 10.73 18.63 12.21
C LYS A 20 9.97 18.37 13.50
N THR A 21 8.71 18.77 13.48
CA THR A 21 7.68 18.22 14.35
C THR A 21 6.78 17.32 13.54
N PRO A 22 6.30 16.19 14.06
CA PRO A 22 5.27 15.39 13.42
C PRO A 22 4.03 16.24 13.16
N ILE A 23 3.43 16.14 11.98
CA ILE A 23 2.30 16.96 11.58
C ILE A 23 1.21 16.13 10.94
N SER A 24 0.00 16.67 11.02
CA SER A 24 -1.15 16.16 10.30
C SER A 24 -0.99 16.36 8.80
N LEU A 25 -1.36 15.35 8.02
CA LEU A 25 -1.42 15.42 6.55
C LEU A 25 -2.41 16.47 6.05
N PHE A 26 -3.44 16.77 6.85
CA PHE A 26 -4.45 17.79 6.50
C PHE A 26 -3.99 19.23 6.76
N ASP A 27 -2.85 19.41 7.41
CA ASP A 27 -2.23 20.73 7.58
C ASP A 27 -0.73 20.70 7.21
N PRO A 28 -0.41 20.51 5.92
CA PRO A 28 0.97 20.49 5.44
C PRO A 28 1.66 21.83 5.55
N TYR A 29 0.93 22.90 5.88
CA TYR A 29 1.45 24.25 6.03
C TYR A 29 1.83 24.59 7.48
N SER A 30 1.49 23.76 8.44
CA SER A 30 1.84 23.97 9.86
C SER A 30 3.29 23.63 10.20
N THR A 31 4.12 23.27 9.19
CA THR A 31 5.50 22.91 9.42
C THR A 31 6.43 24.10 9.34
N ASP A 32 7.23 24.29 10.35
CA ASP A 32 8.41 25.16 10.36
C ASP A 32 9.65 24.47 9.73
N CYS A 33 9.49 23.23 9.24
CA CYS A 33 10.54 22.49 8.58
C CYS A 33 10.74 22.94 7.14
N LYS A 34 12.00 23.24 6.79
CA LYS A 34 12.39 23.52 5.40
C LYS A 34 12.85 22.25 4.69
N PHE A 35 12.49 22.13 3.40
CA PHE A 35 13.03 21.10 2.54
C PHE A 35 14.55 21.22 2.42
N ALA A 36 15.25 20.09 2.52
CA ALA A 36 16.69 20.01 2.29
C ALA A 36 17.10 18.61 1.79
N VAL A 37 18.19 18.57 1.02
CA VAL A 37 18.95 17.36 0.77
C VAL A 37 20.32 17.53 1.41
N ALA A 38 20.63 16.67 2.37
CA ALA A 38 21.94 16.57 3.01
C ALA A 38 22.76 15.48 2.34
N GLU A 39 24.04 15.75 2.11
CA GLU A 39 25.00 14.78 1.58
C GLU A 39 26.01 14.43 2.65
N PHE A 40 26.36 13.17 2.74
CA PHE A 40 27.33 12.63 3.69
C PHE A 40 28.35 11.79 2.93
N LYS A 41 29.62 11.83 3.36
CA LYS A 41 30.64 10.96 2.81
C LYS A 41 31.70 10.55 3.82
N LYS A 42 32.21 9.34 3.62
CA LYS A 42 33.33 8.80 4.38
C LYS A 42 34.16 7.89 3.49
N LYS A 43 35.47 8.16 3.38
CA LYS A 43 36.44 7.28 2.74
C LYS A 43 37.29 6.61 3.81
N VAL A 44 37.47 5.30 3.67
CA VAL A 44 38.36 4.49 4.53
C VAL A 44 39.23 3.64 3.64
N GLU A 45 40.53 3.61 3.93
CA GLU A 45 41.53 2.79 3.24
C GLU A 45 41.99 1.63 4.16
N PHE A 46 42.20 0.48 3.59
CA PHE A 46 42.59 -0.75 4.29
C PHE A 46 43.89 -1.29 3.71
N GLU A 47 44.62 -2.07 4.49
CA GLU A 47 45.86 -2.72 4.03
C GLU A 47 45.58 -3.88 3.03
N LYS A 48 44.38 -4.45 3.09
CA LYS A 48 43.95 -5.61 2.28
C LYS A 48 42.70 -5.29 1.48
N LYS A 49 42.46 -6.09 0.44
CA LYS A 49 41.25 -5.98 -0.35
C LYS A 49 39.99 -6.41 0.45
N ILE A 50 38.92 -5.69 0.24
CA ILE A 50 37.62 -6.00 0.81
C ILE A 50 36.93 -7.02 -0.08
N GLN A 51 36.61 -8.18 0.49
CA GLN A 51 35.80 -9.20 -0.18
C GLN A 51 34.32 -8.92 -0.12
N GLU A 52 33.83 -8.44 1.03
CA GLU A 52 32.42 -8.19 1.27
C GLU A 52 32.22 -7.06 2.29
N ILE A 53 31.20 -6.23 2.08
CA ILE A 53 30.75 -5.24 3.06
C ILE A 53 29.30 -5.52 3.40
N LYS A 54 29.01 -5.71 4.70
CA LYS A 54 27.65 -5.76 5.23
C LYS A 54 27.29 -4.40 5.82
N ILE A 55 26.26 -3.76 5.30
CA ILE A 55 25.87 -2.39 5.66
C ILE A 55 24.51 -2.43 6.36
N GLU A 56 24.38 -1.74 7.49
CA GLU A 56 23.13 -1.40 8.14
C GLU A 56 23.00 0.13 8.13
N ILE A 57 21.87 0.64 7.60
CA ILE A 57 21.69 2.08 7.38
C ILE A 57 20.25 2.51 7.61
N SER A 58 20.05 3.67 8.22
CA SER A 58 18.78 4.36 8.28
C SER A 58 18.96 5.87 8.11
N GLY A 59 17.89 6.55 7.73
CA GLY A 59 17.85 8.00 7.57
C GLY A 59 16.44 8.53 7.79
N ASP A 60 16.32 9.79 8.15
CA ASP A 60 15.03 10.45 8.27
C ASP A 60 14.96 11.65 7.31
N VAL A 61 14.23 11.59 6.22
CA VAL A 61 13.12 10.68 5.84
C VAL A 61 13.59 9.54 4.96
N LYS A 62 14.32 9.85 3.89
CA LYS A 62 14.72 8.93 2.84
C LYS A 62 16.19 9.09 2.52
N PHE A 63 16.89 7.99 2.30
CA PHE A 63 18.28 8.00 1.89
C PHE A 63 18.49 7.31 0.55
N TRP A 64 19.55 7.71 -0.14
CA TRP A 64 20.16 7.01 -1.30
C TRP A 64 21.60 6.71 -0.95
N LEU A 65 21.95 5.43 -0.95
CA LEU A 65 23.29 4.94 -0.61
C LEU A 65 24.07 4.60 -1.87
N TYR A 66 25.31 5.10 -1.92
CA TYR A 66 26.31 4.74 -2.92
C TYR A 66 27.57 4.23 -2.21
N VAL A 67 28.23 3.23 -2.83
CA VAL A 67 29.52 2.69 -2.39
C VAL A 67 30.45 2.70 -3.58
N ASN A 68 31.59 3.40 -3.48
CA ASN A 68 32.55 3.58 -4.58
C ASN A 68 31.84 4.04 -5.87
N ASP A 69 31.04 5.10 -5.79
CA ASP A 69 30.23 5.69 -6.87
C ASP A 69 29.13 4.76 -7.45
N THR A 70 28.99 3.54 -6.93
CA THR A 70 27.94 2.61 -7.37
C THR A 70 26.71 2.74 -6.47
N TYR A 71 25.52 2.94 -7.08
CA TYR A 71 24.26 2.93 -6.36
C TYR A 71 23.99 1.56 -5.73
N VAL A 72 23.62 1.55 -4.46
CA VAL A 72 23.38 0.34 -3.67
C VAL A 72 21.90 0.18 -3.34
N GLY A 73 21.22 1.26 -3.00
CA GLY A 73 19.80 1.21 -2.65
C GLY A 73 19.28 2.46 -1.98
N THR A 74 17.98 2.46 -1.73
CA THR A 74 17.23 3.54 -1.08
C THR A 74 16.43 2.99 0.11
N GLY A 75 16.11 3.87 1.05
CA GLY A 75 15.33 3.58 2.24
C GLY A 75 15.22 4.80 3.13
N PRO A 76 14.89 4.63 4.40
CA PRO A 76 14.64 3.35 5.08
C PRO A 76 13.30 2.74 4.71
N VAL A 77 13.05 1.53 5.19
CA VAL A 77 11.70 0.97 5.27
C VAL A 77 10.84 1.92 6.10
N GLY A 78 9.69 2.34 5.56
CA GLY A 78 8.84 3.33 6.20
C GLY A 78 8.33 2.87 7.57
N ALA A 79 8.31 3.75 8.55
CA ALA A 79 7.75 3.46 9.86
C ALA A 79 6.20 3.39 9.83
N GLY A 80 5.60 3.96 8.80
CA GLY A 80 4.16 4.09 8.68
C GLY A 80 3.61 5.27 9.48
N GLY A 81 2.31 5.29 9.62
CA GLY A 81 1.56 6.33 10.33
C GLY A 81 0.12 6.40 9.84
N ASP A 82 -0.69 7.28 10.41
CA ASP A 82 -2.07 7.52 10.00
C ASP A 82 -2.27 8.99 9.62
N TYR A 83 -3.42 9.35 9.06
CA TYR A 83 -3.70 10.69 8.52
C TYR A 83 -3.59 11.82 9.55
N GLU A 84 -3.96 11.61 10.78
CA GLU A 84 -3.91 12.62 11.85
C GLU A 84 -2.70 12.38 12.77
N ILE A 85 -1.51 12.20 12.20
CA ILE A 85 -0.31 11.99 13.00
C ILE A 85 0.09 13.29 13.70
N ASN A 86 0.10 13.24 15.02
CA ASN A 86 0.63 14.30 15.88
C ASN A 86 1.74 13.80 16.82
N ARG A 87 2.15 12.56 16.69
CA ARG A 87 3.20 11.90 17.48
C ARG A 87 4.07 11.04 16.57
N PRO A 88 5.41 11.01 16.80
CA PRO A 88 6.28 10.12 16.03
C PRO A 88 5.97 8.66 16.32
N MET A 89 6.10 7.82 15.32
CA MET A 89 6.01 6.37 15.50
C MET A 89 7.12 5.88 16.44
N PRO A 90 6.85 4.83 17.26
CA PRO A 90 7.80 4.39 18.28
C PRO A 90 9.01 3.65 17.70
N VAL A 91 9.00 3.34 16.41
CA VAL A 91 10.00 2.53 15.73
C VAL A 91 10.50 3.21 14.47
N GLN A 92 11.81 3.19 14.26
CA GLN A 92 12.48 3.50 13.00
C GLN A 92 13.11 2.21 12.46
N TYR A 93 12.95 1.94 11.18
CA TYR A 93 13.57 0.77 10.56
C TYR A 93 14.92 1.12 9.96
N TYR A 94 15.80 0.12 9.85
CA TYR A 94 17.05 0.22 9.11
C TYR A 94 17.14 -0.85 8.02
N ASN A 95 17.70 -0.45 6.88
CA ASN A 95 17.92 -1.37 5.77
C ASN A 95 19.26 -2.10 5.91
N THR A 96 19.36 -3.26 5.27
CA THR A 96 20.59 -4.04 5.22
C THR A 96 20.99 -4.32 3.77
N TYR A 97 22.26 -4.08 3.45
CA TYR A 97 22.80 -4.32 2.12
C TYR A 97 24.10 -5.12 2.20
N VAL A 98 24.41 -5.84 1.12
CA VAL A 98 25.68 -6.55 0.95
C VAL A 98 26.31 -6.11 -0.35
N VAL A 99 27.56 -5.64 -0.31
CA VAL A 99 28.33 -5.17 -1.48
C VAL A 99 29.67 -5.90 -1.55
N LYS A 100 30.17 -6.13 -2.76
CA LYS A 100 31.47 -6.79 -3.01
C LYS A 100 32.35 -5.91 -3.90
N PRO A 101 33.08 -4.94 -3.34
CA PRO A 101 33.78 -3.91 -4.12
C PRO A 101 35.10 -4.37 -4.74
N ASP A 102 35.71 -5.44 -4.28
CA ASP A 102 37.06 -5.94 -4.71
C ASP A 102 38.17 -4.84 -4.74
N THR A 103 38.14 -3.97 -3.73
CA THR A 103 39.09 -2.85 -3.58
C THR A 103 39.68 -2.82 -2.19
N ALA A 104 40.82 -2.16 -2.00
CA ALA A 104 41.43 -1.92 -0.68
C ALA A 104 40.94 -0.61 -0.04
N PHE A 105 39.87 -0.03 -0.52
CA PHE A 105 39.20 1.13 0.08
C PHE A 105 37.71 1.03 -0.09
N VAL A 106 36.96 1.77 0.73
CA VAL A 106 35.55 2.02 0.57
C VAL A 106 35.30 3.52 0.70
N GLU A 107 34.47 4.07 -0.19
CA GLU A 107 33.91 5.40 -0.06
C GLU A 107 32.39 5.27 0.02
N PHE A 108 31.83 5.61 1.17
CA PHE A 108 30.40 5.75 1.35
C PHE A 108 29.99 7.17 0.95
N TYR A 109 28.97 7.28 0.10
CA TYR A 109 28.29 8.52 -0.20
C TYR A 109 26.80 8.31 0.02
N VAL A 110 26.19 9.15 0.83
CA VAL A 110 24.77 9.04 1.19
C VAL A 110 24.10 10.39 1.02
N MET A 111 23.04 10.43 0.26
CA MET A 111 22.11 11.54 0.24
C MET A 111 20.95 11.25 1.21
N VAL A 112 20.55 12.22 2.00
CA VAL A 112 19.37 12.12 2.87
C VAL A 112 18.44 13.29 2.58
N GLN A 113 17.22 12.97 2.18
CA GLN A 113 16.16 13.92 1.95
C GLN A 113 15.44 14.24 3.25
N ASN A 114 15.37 15.51 3.56
CA ASN A 114 14.50 16.06 4.58
C ASN A 114 13.31 16.71 3.91
N VAL A 115 12.10 16.24 4.18
CA VAL A 115 10.88 16.84 3.62
C VAL A 115 9.94 17.30 4.74
N PRO A 116 9.14 18.32 4.50
CA PRO A 116 7.95 18.55 5.28
C PRO A 116 7.09 17.34 5.34
N SER A 117 6.06 17.06 5.65
CA SER A 117 5.29 15.83 5.59
C SER A 117 4.99 15.44 4.15
N VAL A 118 5.07 14.16 3.88
CA VAL A 118 4.51 13.51 2.69
C VAL A 118 3.80 12.23 3.10
N LEU A 119 2.87 11.75 2.30
CA LEU A 119 1.95 10.69 2.66
C LEU A 119 2.65 9.43 3.23
N CYS A 120 3.29 8.61 2.41
CA CYS A 120 3.95 7.39 2.87
C CYS A 120 5.39 7.59 3.39
N ASP A 121 6.04 8.68 3.00
CA ASP A 121 7.44 9.01 3.37
C ASP A 121 7.49 10.03 4.52
N MET A 122 6.64 9.88 5.53
CA MET A 122 6.56 10.83 6.63
C MET A 122 7.78 10.81 7.54
N SER A 123 8.26 12.01 7.89
CA SER A 123 9.24 12.14 8.96
C SER A 123 8.62 11.77 10.30
N GLN A 124 9.38 11.01 11.08
CA GLN A 124 8.95 10.56 12.39
C GLN A 124 9.60 11.33 13.54
N GLY A 125 10.36 12.38 13.24
CA GLY A 125 11.00 13.17 14.28
C GLY A 125 12.17 14.03 13.80
N LYS A 126 13.35 13.84 14.34
CA LYS A 126 14.58 14.57 14.02
C LYS A 126 15.21 14.04 12.73
N ASN A 127 15.75 14.94 11.94
CA ASN A 127 16.60 14.59 10.80
C ASN A 127 17.83 13.79 11.22
N GLY A 128 18.33 12.92 10.35
CA GLY A 128 19.57 12.22 10.67
C GLY A 128 19.92 11.15 9.65
N LEU A 129 21.17 10.74 9.72
CA LEU A 129 21.72 9.54 9.09
C LEU A 129 22.39 8.70 10.16
N ILE A 130 22.22 7.38 10.11
CA ILE A 130 22.99 6.43 10.89
C ILE A 130 23.42 5.28 9.97
N LEU A 131 24.71 4.90 10.03
CA LEU A 131 25.27 3.82 9.22
C LEU A 131 26.30 3.03 10.03
N ALA A 132 26.25 1.70 9.91
CA ALA A 132 27.29 0.80 10.35
C ALA A 132 27.64 -0.16 9.22
N ALA A 133 28.92 -0.34 8.93
CA ALA A 133 29.38 -1.27 7.91
C ALA A 133 30.45 -2.20 8.49
N LYS A 134 30.33 -3.50 8.22
CA LYS A 134 31.32 -4.52 8.48
C LYS A 134 32.04 -4.86 7.19
N CYS A 135 33.29 -4.50 7.08
CA CYS A 135 34.16 -4.82 5.97
C CYS A 135 34.89 -6.14 6.26
N ILE A 136 34.67 -7.14 5.44
CA ILE A 136 35.34 -8.47 5.51
C ILE A 136 36.42 -8.51 4.45
N MET A 137 37.66 -8.67 4.87
CA MET A 137 38.83 -8.69 3.99
C MET A 137 39.03 -10.06 3.33
N GLU A 138 39.85 -10.14 2.29
CA GLU A 138 40.15 -11.36 1.56
C GLU A 138 40.78 -12.48 2.42
N ASP A 139 41.41 -12.15 3.54
CA ASP A 139 41.97 -13.11 4.51
C ASP A 139 40.99 -13.46 5.65
N GLY A 140 39.74 -12.95 5.59
CA GLY A 140 38.70 -13.18 6.59
C GLY A 140 38.79 -12.25 7.81
N SER A 141 39.75 -11.33 7.89
CA SER A 141 39.77 -10.30 8.95
C SER A 141 38.62 -9.32 8.75
N GLU A 142 38.10 -8.73 9.85
CA GLU A 142 36.94 -7.85 9.85
C GLU A 142 37.31 -6.49 10.42
N GLU A 143 36.84 -5.42 9.77
CA GLU A 143 36.93 -4.06 10.25
C GLU A 143 35.56 -3.36 10.22
N MET A 144 35.33 -2.47 11.19
CA MET A 144 34.06 -1.77 11.34
C MET A 144 34.18 -0.30 10.95
N VAL A 145 33.22 0.19 10.18
CA VAL A 145 33.03 1.60 9.87
C VAL A 145 31.69 2.05 10.43
N TYR A 146 31.72 3.11 11.24
CA TYR A 146 30.51 3.67 11.85
C TYR A 146 30.32 5.12 11.42
N SER A 147 29.05 5.56 11.35
CA SER A 147 28.77 6.99 11.29
C SER A 147 29.09 7.63 12.64
N ASP A 148 29.83 8.73 12.57
CA ASP A 148 30.26 9.57 13.69
C ASP A 148 30.66 10.96 13.18
N SER A 149 31.15 11.83 14.06
CA SER A 149 31.59 13.19 13.73
C SER A 149 32.82 13.26 12.80
N SER A 150 33.45 12.14 12.41
CA SER A 150 34.53 12.11 11.41
C SER A 150 34.02 12.04 9.97
N TRP A 151 32.71 11.88 9.76
CA TRP A 151 32.11 11.96 8.44
C TRP A 151 32.04 13.41 7.98
N LEU A 152 32.09 13.60 6.67
CA LEU A 152 31.84 14.90 6.07
C LEU A 152 30.38 15.03 5.68
N SER A 153 29.81 16.19 5.90
CA SER A 153 28.45 16.54 5.55
C SER A 153 28.36 17.90 4.85
N ARG A 154 27.35 18.07 4.03
CA ARG A 154 26.99 19.36 3.44
C ARG A 154 25.53 19.38 3.00
N ARG A 155 24.93 20.56 2.86
CA ARG A 155 23.67 20.74 2.17
C ARG A 155 23.91 20.77 0.66
N ASN A 156 23.11 20.02 -0.10
CA ASN A 156 23.02 20.14 -1.56
C ASN A 156 21.96 21.19 -1.92
N ASN A 157 22.42 22.38 -2.32
CA ASN A 157 21.54 23.50 -2.63
C ASN A 157 20.85 23.39 -4.00
N SER A 158 21.24 22.40 -4.83
CA SER A 158 20.59 22.18 -6.13
C SER A 158 19.13 21.72 -5.97
N TYR A 159 18.81 21.03 -4.89
CA TYR A 159 17.45 20.59 -4.63
C TYR A 159 16.65 21.67 -3.90
N LEU A 160 15.73 22.32 -4.62
CA LEU A 160 14.86 23.40 -4.10
C LEU A 160 13.56 22.83 -3.49
N SER A 161 13.08 21.71 -4.01
CA SER A 161 11.96 20.92 -3.49
C SER A 161 12.12 19.48 -3.97
N GLN A 162 11.19 18.59 -3.60
CA GLN A 162 11.19 17.19 -4.06
C GLN A 162 11.21 17.04 -5.57
N ASN A 163 10.62 17.99 -6.28
CA ASN A 163 10.42 17.96 -7.74
C ASN A 163 10.99 19.20 -8.47
N LYS A 164 11.84 19.98 -7.81
CA LYS A 164 12.49 21.15 -8.44
C LYS A 164 13.97 21.17 -8.12
N VAL A 165 14.78 20.97 -9.16
CA VAL A 165 16.24 20.90 -9.08
C VAL A 165 16.88 21.96 -9.97
N ASP A 166 17.78 22.76 -9.41
CA ASP A 166 18.60 23.74 -10.11
C ASP A 166 20.08 23.37 -9.94
N LEU A 167 20.62 22.69 -10.94
CA LEU A 167 22.01 22.22 -10.99
C LEU A 167 23.03 23.35 -11.19
N THR A 168 22.59 24.60 -11.41
CA THR A 168 23.47 25.76 -11.47
C THR A 168 23.88 26.24 -10.08
N LEU A 169 23.14 25.85 -9.06
CA LEU A 169 23.42 26.23 -7.68
C LEU A 169 24.52 25.34 -7.08
N CYS A 170 25.46 26.00 -6.41
CA CYS A 170 26.54 25.31 -5.72
C CYS A 170 26.10 24.79 -4.37
N SER A 171 26.43 23.53 -4.08
CA SER A 171 26.30 22.97 -2.73
C SER A 171 27.18 23.71 -1.73
N ASP A 172 26.83 23.62 -0.44
CA ASP A 172 27.66 24.11 0.64
C ASP A 172 29.03 23.42 0.62
N ARG A 173 30.03 24.04 1.30
CA ARG A 173 31.31 23.37 1.52
C ARG A 173 31.16 22.18 2.44
N TRP A 174 31.96 21.16 2.22
CA TRP A 174 32.06 20.02 3.12
C TRP A 174 32.58 20.46 4.49
N ASN A 175 31.88 20.04 5.55
CA ASN A 175 32.24 20.21 6.94
C ASN A 175 32.13 18.85 7.64
N TYR A 176 32.69 18.75 8.85
CA TYR A 176 32.42 17.56 9.67
C TYR A 176 30.95 17.53 10.09
N ALA A 177 30.36 16.32 10.08
CA ALA A 177 29.01 16.10 10.55
C ALA A 177 28.92 16.28 12.07
N GLU A 178 27.75 16.69 12.54
CA GLU A 178 27.46 16.76 13.99
C GLU A 178 26.75 15.48 14.43
N GLU A 179 27.15 14.95 15.58
CA GLU A 179 26.42 13.86 16.24
C GLU A 179 25.14 14.38 16.86
N THR A 180 24.05 13.66 16.67
CA THR A 180 22.73 14.00 17.23
C THR A 180 22.22 12.92 18.16
N GLU A 181 21.35 13.27 19.10
CA GLU A 181 20.76 12.31 20.01
C GLU A 181 19.77 11.40 19.28
N PRO A 182 19.77 10.09 19.58
CA PRO A 182 18.81 9.15 19.00
C PRO A 182 17.39 9.46 19.50
N VAL A 183 16.44 9.48 18.57
CA VAL A 183 15.02 9.74 18.87
C VAL A 183 14.19 8.44 18.82
N TRP A 184 14.65 7.47 18.04
CA TRP A 184 13.88 6.27 17.77
C TRP A 184 14.54 4.97 18.25
N ASN A 185 13.68 3.99 18.52
CA ASN A 185 14.09 2.60 18.66
C ASN A 185 14.30 1.99 17.26
N LEU A 186 15.54 1.68 16.91
CA LEU A 186 15.89 1.08 15.63
C LEU A 186 15.57 -0.40 15.62
N LYS A 187 14.80 -0.84 14.63
CA LYS A 187 14.50 -2.25 14.38
C LYS A 187 14.88 -2.67 12.96
N LYS A 188 15.32 -3.92 12.83
CA LYS A 188 15.46 -4.56 11.52
C LYS A 188 14.09 -5.02 11.05
N PRO A 189 13.62 -4.62 9.87
CA PRO A 189 12.40 -5.18 9.31
C PRO A 189 12.68 -6.58 8.76
N ASP A 190 11.74 -7.52 8.92
CA ASP A 190 11.84 -8.84 8.28
C ASP A 190 11.13 -8.83 6.92
N ILE A 191 11.56 -7.95 6.04
CA ILE A 191 11.12 -7.88 4.65
C ILE A 191 12.31 -7.89 3.69
N LEU A 192 12.04 -8.14 2.42
CA LEU A 192 13.03 -8.00 1.36
C LEU A 192 13.28 -6.52 1.06
N MET A 193 14.48 -6.21 0.61
CA MET A 193 14.79 -4.86 0.13
C MET A 193 14.20 -4.67 -1.27
N LEU A 194 13.82 -3.44 -1.58
CA LEU A 194 13.25 -3.09 -2.87
C LEU A 194 14.23 -3.35 -4.00
N GLU A 195 13.72 -3.80 -5.13
CA GLU A 195 14.43 -3.92 -6.39
C GLU A 195 14.18 -2.70 -7.27
N GLU A 196 15.13 -2.41 -8.14
CA GLU A 196 15.05 -1.32 -9.09
C GLU A 196 15.41 -1.84 -10.49
N GLU A 197 14.53 -1.59 -11.45
CA GLU A 197 14.68 -1.96 -12.86
C GLU A 197 14.62 -0.69 -13.73
N GLU A 198 15.52 -0.56 -14.70
CA GLU A 198 15.43 0.54 -15.66
C GLU A 198 14.40 0.20 -16.76
N ILE A 199 13.39 1.03 -16.91
CA ILE A 199 12.35 0.93 -17.94
C ILE A 199 12.50 2.10 -18.91
N ILE A 200 12.71 1.80 -20.19
CA ILE A 200 12.79 2.79 -21.25
C ILE A 200 11.44 2.83 -21.99
N PRO A 201 10.85 4.01 -22.22
CA PRO A 201 9.64 4.12 -23.03
C PRO A 201 9.84 3.52 -24.43
N GLU A 202 8.87 2.78 -24.93
CA GLU A 202 9.00 2.04 -26.20
C GLU A 202 9.24 2.94 -27.42
N ASP A 203 8.71 4.16 -27.38
CA ASP A 203 8.79 5.14 -28.46
C ASP A 203 9.89 6.20 -28.26
N PHE A 204 10.72 6.08 -27.20
CA PHE A 204 11.79 7.04 -26.95
C PHE A 204 12.91 6.93 -27.99
N VAL A 205 13.21 8.04 -28.63
CA VAL A 205 14.37 8.20 -29.53
C VAL A 205 15.19 9.40 -29.08
N PRO A 206 16.53 9.28 -28.94
CA PRO A 206 17.39 10.41 -28.61
C PRO A 206 17.17 11.59 -29.55
N PHE A 207 17.08 12.81 -29.01
CA PHE A 207 16.76 13.99 -29.76
C PHE A 207 17.64 15.19 -29.39
N SER A 208 17.70 16.18 -30.27
CA SER A 208 18.40 17.44 -30.01
C SER A 208 17.42 18.62 -30.04
N VAL A 209 17.79 19.68 -29.31
CA VAL A 209 17.10 20.98 -29.26
C VAL A 209 18.10 22.06 -29.64
N ALA A 210 17.78 22.86 -30.65
CA ALA A 210 18.68 23.94 -31.11
C ALA A 210 18.73 25.10 -30.09
N PRO A 211 19.77 25.94 -30.14
CA PRO A 211 19.88 27.11 -29.28
C PRO A 211 18.66 28.02 -29.35
N GLY A 212 18.12 28.42 -28.21
CA GLY A 212 16.94 29.28 -28.09
C GLY A 212 15.61 28.58 -28.36
N GLU A 213 15.60 27.29 -28.68
CA GLU A 213 14.38 26.53 -28.98
C GLU A 213 13.87 25.77 -27.77
N MET A 214 12.57 25.50 -27.82
CA MET A 214 11.89 24.56 -26.93
C MET A 214 11.34 23.40 -27.75
N LYS A 215 11.49 22.17 -27.26
CA LYS A 215 10.93 20.95 -27.84
C LYS A 215 10.07 20.20 -26.86
N GLU A 216 8.91 19.76 -27.33
CA GLU A 216 8.03 18.85 -26.63
C GLU A 216 8.22 17.43 -27.15
N VAL A 217 8.34 16.47 -26.25
CA VAL A 217 8.42 15.04 -26.58
C VAL A 217 7.53 14.27 -25.61
N VAL A 218 6.65 13.42 -26.14
CA VAL A 218 5.85 12.48 -25.34
C VAL A 218 6.48 11.10 -25.47
N CYS A 219 6.61 10.40 -24.37
CA CYS A 219 7.17 9.06 -24.29
C CYS A 219 6.21 8.19 -23.47
N GLU A 220 5.79 7.05 -23.99
CA GLU A 220 4.87 6.14 -23.32
C GLU A 220 5.56 4.84 -22.92
N PHE A 221 5.25 4.37 -21.70
CA PHE A 221 5.61 3.04 -21.24
C PHE A 221 4.56 2.02 -21.72
N ASP A 222 4.95 0.75 -21.77
CA ASP A 222 4.05 -0.38 -22.06
C ASP A 222 3.01 -0.59 -20.95
N LYS A 223 3.34 -0.18 -19.72
CA LYS A 223 2.46 -0.24 -18.55
C LYS A 223 2.64 1.00 -17.67
N ILE A 224 1.79 1.12 -16.64
CA ILE A 224 2.02 2.09 -15.57
C ILE A 224 3.05 1.52 -14.59
N TYR A 225 4.00 2.35 -14.16
CA TYR A 225 5.07 1.98 -13.24
C TYR A 225 5.23 2.99 -12.10
N SER A 226 5.69 2.52 -10.96
CA SER A 226 6.19 3.34 -9.85
C SER A 226 7.66 3.64 -10.10
N ILE A 227 7.99 4.85 -10.54
CA ILE A 227 9.32 5.20 -11.03
C ILE A 227 9.94 6.40 -10.32
N TYR A 228 11.29 6.44 -10.35
CA TYR A 228 12.06 7.68 -10.30
C TYR A 228 12.48 8.05 -11.71
N HIS A 229 12.47 9.34 -12.06
CA HIS A 229 12.95 9.77 -13.37
C HIS A 229 14.44 9.58 -13.54
N TYR A 230 14.86 9.18 -14.73
CA TYR A 230 16.27 9.13 -15.12
C TYR A 230 16.48 9.78 -16.48
N LEU A 231 17.40 10.76 -16.55
CA LEU A 231 17.74 11.46 -17.78
C LEU A 231 19.25 11.47 -18.00
N GLU A 232 19.67 11.29 -19.28
CA GLU A 232 21.03 11.61 -19.72
C GLU A 232 20.97 12.77 -20.70
N VAL A 233 21.54 13.92 -20.30
CA VAL A 233 21.53 15.16 -21.05
C VAL A 233 22.94 15.59 -21.34
N GLU A 234 23.21 15.89 -22.61
CA GLU A 234 24.44 16.55 -23.08
C GLU A 234 24.12 18.01 -23.38
N ALA A 235 24.72 18.93 -22.64
CA ALA A 235 24.42 20.36 -22.72
C ALA A 235 25.71 21.20 -22.59
N TYR A 236 25.69 22.37 -23.28
CA TYR A 236 26.78 23.33 -23.34
C TYR A 236 26.28 24.75 -23.05
N GLY A 237 25.56 24.93 -21.97
CA GLY A 237 24.94 26.19 -21.56
C GLY A 237 23.62 25.95 -20.86
N GLU A 238 22.94 27.00 -20.48
CA GLU A 238 21.70 26.92 -19.70
C GLU A 238 20.61 26.13 -20.39
N TYR A 239 19.87 25.35 -19.62
CA TYR A 239 18.68 24.65 -20.08
C TYR A 239 17.66 24.48 -18.94
N THR A 240 16.42 24.23 -19.34
CA THR A 240 15.35 23.82 -18.44
C THR A 240 14.62 22.64 -19.04
N ILE A 241 14.40 21.61 -18.23
CA ILE A 241 13.61 20.43 -18.57
C ILE A 241 12.46 20.33 -17.57
N LEU A 242 11.25 20.25 -18.10
CA LEU A 242 10.05 19.98 -17.32
C LEU A 242 9.53 18.61 -17.71
N ILE A 243 9.27 17.76 -16.71
CA ILE A 243 8.70 16.42 -16.88
C ILE A 243 7.31 16.43 -16.28
N ARG A 244 6.32 16.00 -17.05
CA ARG A 244 4.96 15.76 -16.61
C ARG A 244 4.60 14.31 -16.85
N ASP A 245 4.20 13.64 -15.78
CA ASP A 245 3.73 12.26 -15.83
C ASP A 245 2.24 12.18 -16.06
N PHE A 246 1.82 11.12 -16.71
CA PHE A 246 0.41 10.75 -16.85
C PHE A 246 0.28 9.23 -16.78
N GLU A 247 -0.84 8.75 -16.31
CA GLU A 247 -1.13 7.32 -16.31
C GLU A 247 -1.81 6.87 -17.60
N ARG A 248 -2.89 7.53 -18.00
CA ARG A 248 -3.64 7.19 -19.21
C ARG A 248 -3.77 8.34 -20.20
N ASP A 249 -4.18 9.50 -19.73
CA ASP A 249 -4.51 10.64 -20.58
C ASP A 249 -3.81 11.90 -20.06
N PHE A 250 -2.84 12.38 -20.83
CA PHE A 250 -2.08 13.58 -20.50
C PHE A 250 -2.95 14.82 -20.21
N GLN A 251 -4.16 14.90 -20.76
CA GLN A 251 -5.02 16.07 -20.55
C GLN A 251 -5.79 16.05 -19.23
N LYS A 252 -5.97 14.87 -18.63
CA LYS A 252 -6.82 14.67 -17.46
C LYS A 252 -6.06 14.32 -16.19
N ASN A 253 -5.02 13.52 -16.31
CA ASN A 253 -4.28 12.95 -15.18
C ASN A 253 -2.81 13.33 -15.30
N VAL A 254 -2.47 14.55 -14.88
CA VAL A 254 -1.08 15.04 -14.83
C VAL A 254 -0.66 15.12 -13.39
N ASN A 255 0.26 14.27 -13.01
CA ASN A 255 0.84 14.27 -11.67
C ASN A 255 2.11 15.14 -11.62
N LEU A 256 2.83 15.06 -10.54
CA LEU A 256 4.03 15.81 -10.21
C LEU A 256 4.87 16.17 -11.44
N THR A 257 5.35 17.39 -11.45
CA THR A 257 6.15 17.92 -12.53
C THR A 257 7.57 18.11 -12.02
N ASP A 258 8.51 17.25 -12.45
CA ASP A 258 9.91 17.52 -12.17
C ASP A 258 10.40 18.67 -13.05
N THR A 259 11.05 19.63 -12.42
CA THR A 259 11.71 20.75 -13.09
C THR A 259 13.22 20.68 -12.85
N ILE A 260 13.99 20.58 -13.92
CA ILE A 260 15.44 20.50 -13.88
C ILE A 260 16.03 21.67 -14.66
N THR A 261 16.76 22.53 -13.96
CA THR A 261 17.55 23.61 -14.58
C THR A 261 19.03 23.24 -14.48
N GLY A 262 19.82 23.48 -15.53
CA GLY A 262 21.23 23.18 -15.55
C GLY A 262 21.98 24.01 -16.58
N ASN A 263 23.32 23.88 -16.61
CA ASN A 263 24.20 24.56 -17.56
C ASN A 263 25.32 23.66 -18.11
N SER A 264 25.29 22.40 -17.76
CA SER A 264 26.28 21.38 -18.19
C SER A 264 25.62 20.02 -18.34
N SER A 265 26.31 19.11 -18.98
CA SER A 265 25.86 17.72 -19.14
C SER A 265 25.61 17.06 -17.79
N VAL A 266 24.56 16.22 -17.72
CA VAL A 266 24.16 15.56 -16.49
C VAL A 266 23.57 14.15 -16.75
N LYS A 267 23.81 13.26 -15.80
CA LYS A 267 23.00 12.06 -15.57
C LYS A 267 22.14 12.36 -14.34
N PHE A 268 20.89 12.62 -14.57
CA PHE A 268 19.95 13.03 -13.55
C PHE A 268 19.16 11.82 -13.06
N ARG A 269 19.02 11.69 -11.74
CA ARG A 269 18.12 10.78 -11.05
C ARG A 269 17.18 11.59 -10.17
N GLY A 270 15.87 11.44 -10.39
CA GLY A 270 14.84 12.01 -9.52
C GLY A 270 14.88 11.42 -8.11
N ILE A 271 14.36 12.18 -7.16
CA ILE A 271 14.28 11.76 -5.74
C ILE A 271 12.83 11.57 -5.26
N SER A 272 11.85 11.83 -6.11
CA SER A 272 10.43 11.58 -5.83
C SER A 272 9.94 10.42 -6.67
N MET A 273 9.33 9.44 -6.02
CA MET A 273 8.63 8.36 -6.72
C MET A 273 7.32 8.89 -7.28
N VAL A 274 7.01 8.53 -8.52
CA VAL A 274 5.76 8.89 -9.20
C VAL A 274 5.13 7.66 -9.85
N SER A 275 3.81 7.71 -10.05
CA SER A 275 3.11 6.78 -10.94
C SER A 275 3.17 7.32 -12.36
N SER A 276 3.60 6.51 -13.32
CA SER A 276 3.75 6.95 -14.71
C SER A 276 3.44 5.85 -15.70
N GLY A 277 2.47 6.09 -16.58
CA GLY A 277 2.23 5.35 -17.83
C GLY A 277 2.90 6.02 -19.02
N GLY A 278 3.43 7.23 -18.81
CA GLY A 278 4.19 7.99 -19.81
C GLY A 278 4.61 9.35 -19.28
N MET A 279 5.63 9.92 -19.94
CA MET A 279 6.20 11.21 -19.60
C MET A 279 6.05 12.19 -20.79
N LYS A 280 5.67 13.42 -20.52
CA LYS A 280 5.81 14.53 -21.45
C LYS A 280 6.97 15.41 -21.02
N LEU A 281 7.98 15.50 -21.87
CA LEU A 281 9.18 16.31 -21.69
C LEU A 281 9.00 17.64 -22.41
N PHE A 282 9.24 18.76 -21.70
CA PHE A 282 9.39 20.08 -22.28
C PHE A 282 10.84 20.50 -22.09
N VAL A 283 11.61 20.55 -23.15
CA VAL A 283 13.05 20.80 -23.10
C VAL A 283 13.36 22.12 -23.75
N TYR A 284 13.80 23.11 -22.99
CA TYR A 284 14.27 24.41 -23.46
C TYR A 284 15.81 24.44 -23.42
N ASN A 285 16.42 24.87 -24.53
CA ASN A 285 17.86 25.10 -24.66
C ASN A 285 18.17 26.59 -24.69
N GLY A 286 18.65 27.14 -23.58
CA GLY A 286 19.13 28.52 -23.48
C GLY A 286 20.62 28.68 -23.78
N GLY A 287 21.33 27.60 -24.10
CA GLY A 287 22.76 27.64 -24.46
C GLY A 287 23.03 28.04 -25.91
N GLU A 288 24.32 28.11 -26.26
CA GLU A 288 24.78 28.51 -27.61
C GLU A 288 25.00 27.31 -28.55
N LYS A 289 24.96 26.07 -28.05
CA LYS A 289 25.13 24.85 -28.83
C LYS A 289 23.89 23.96 -28.69
N PRO A 290 23.66 23.03 -29.62
CA PRO A 290 22.55 22.08 -29.49
C PRO A 290 22.67 21.30 -28.16
N LEU A 291 21.54 21.23 -27.43
CA LEU A 291 21.34 20.30 -26.31
C LEU A 291 20.87 18.97 -26.85
N ARG A 292 21.34 17.86 -26.29
CA ARG A 292 20.90 16.53 -26.66
C ARG A 292 20.39 15.78 -25.44
N VAL A 293 19.20 15.21 -25.53
CA VAL A 293 18.67 14.23 -24.58
C VAL A 293 18.98 12.85 -25.16
N ASN A 294 19.94 12.16 -24.53
CA ASN A 294 20.42 10.86 -24.97
C ASN A 294 19.55 9.73 -24.43
N LYS A 295 18.95 9.95 -23.25
CA LYS A 295 18.10 8.98 -22.56
C LYS A 295 17.04 9.66 -21.71
N ALA A 296 15.82 9.11 -21.73
CA ALA A 296 14.79 9.35 -20.75
C ALA A 296 14.19 8.01 -20.37
N ALA A 297 14.21 7.68 -19.08
CA ALA A 297 13.80 6.38 -18.55
C ALA A 297 13.10 6.54 -17.20
N GLY A 298 12.36 5.52 -16.79
CA GLY A 298 11.91 5.31 -15.43
C GLY A 298 12.82 4.30 -14.71
N LEU A 299 13.20 4.59 -13.49
CA LEU A 299 13.80 3.60 -12.59
C LEU A 299 12.65 3.01 -11.78
N PHE A 300 12.12 1.88 -12.25
CA PHE A 300 10.98 1.19 -11.65
C PHE A 300 11.40 0.56 -10.33
N ILE A 301 10.77 0.98 -9.25
CA ILE A 301 11.02 0.49 -7.90
C ILE A 301 9.83 -0.31 -7.39
N HIS A 302 10.09 -1.50 -6.84
CA HIS A 302 9.05 -2.39 -6.35
C HIS A 302 9.59 -3.40 -5.34
N TYR A 303 8.70 -4.00 -4.58
CA TYR A 303 9.01 -5.14 -3.73
C TYR A 303 9.26 -6.39 -4.58
N PRO A 304 10.27 -7.24 -4.26
CA PRO A 304 10.58 -8.45 -5.04
C PRO A 304 9.42 -9.45 -5.08
N ILE A 305 9.28 -10.13 -6.23
CA ILE A 305 8.36 -11.28 -6.40
C ILE A 305 9.19 -12.55 -6.34
N MET A 306 8.90 -13.44 -5.38
CA MET A 306 9.72 -14.62 -5.09
C MET A 306 9.12 -15.94 -5.59
N ASN A 307 7.80 -16.08 -5.61
CA ASN A 307 7.12 -17.36 -5.89
C ASN A 307 5.85 -17.12 -6.69
N GLU A 308 6.03 -16.86 -7.98
CA GLU A 308 4.96 -16.42 -8.86
C GLU A 308 3.84 -17.45 -9.02
N GLY A 309 2.63 -17.12 -8.52
CA GLY A 309 1.40 -17.85 -8.79
C GLY A 309 0.92 -17.65 -10.23
N TYR A 310 0.00 -18.50 -10.67
CA TYR A 310 -0.50 -18.51 -12.04
C TYR A 310 -2.01 -18.69 -12.10
N PHE A 311 -2.64 -18.06 -13.07
CA PHE A 311 -4.03 -18.27 -13.41
C PHE A 311 -4.25 -18.05 -14.91
N HIS A 312 -4.98 -18.98 -15.55
CA HIS A 312 -5.43 -18.87 -16.92
C HIS A 312 -6.74 -19.63 -17.11
N CYS A 313 -7.66 -19.09 -17.87
CA CYS A 313 -8.95 -19.75 -18.14
C CYS A 313 -9.42 -19.52 -19.59
N SER A 314 -10.55 -20.14 -19.93
CA SER A 314 -11.14 -20.04 -21.27
C SER A 314 -11.73 -18.66 -21.62
N ASP A 315 -11.72 -17.71 -20.69
CA ASP A 315 -12.27 -16.37 -20.88
C ASP A 315 -11.15 -15.33 -20.87
N GLU A 316 -10.88 -14.72 -22.01
CA GLU A 316 -9.77 -13.79 -22.14
C GLU A 316 -9.98 -12.48 -21.35
N VAL A 317 -11.21 -12.08 -21.07
CA VAL A 317 -11.48 -10.93 -20.19
C VAL A 317 -10.93 -11.19 -18.79
N PHE A 318 -11.16 -12.38 -18.24
CA PHE A 318 -10.64 -12.74 -16.92
C PHE A 318 -9.11 -12.88 -16.90
N ASN A 319 -8.52 -13.40 -17.98
CA ASN A 319 -7.07 -13.47 -18.12
C ASN A 319 -6.44 -12.05 -18.12
N LYS A 320 -7.05 -11.10 -18.84
CA LYS A 320 -6.63 -9.69 -18.84
C LYS A 320 -6.73 -9.07 -17.45
N ILE A 321 -7.87 -9.20 -16.81
CA ILE A 321 -8.13 -8.65 -15.47
C ILE A 321 -7.12 -9.22 -14.46
N PHE A 322 -6.85 -10.53 -14.52
CA PHE A 322 -5.86 -11.14 -13.64
C PHE A 322 -4.45 -10.56 -13.86
N ARG A 323 -4.02 -10.39 -15.11
CA ARG A 323 -2.72 -9.77 -15.44
C ARG A 323 -2.63 -8.31 -14.98
N MET A 324 -3.71 -7.54 -15.20
CA MET A 324 -3.80 -6.14 -14.76
C MET A 324 -3.71 -6.02 -13.23
N GLY A 325 -4.47 -6.85 -12.50
CA GLY A 325 -4.45 -6.84 -11.03
C GLY A 325 -3.09 -7.26 -10.46
N ARG A 326 -2.44 -8.29 -11.06
CA ARG A 326 -1.07 -8.65 -10.65
C ARG A 326 -0.07 -7.51 -10.86
N HIS A 327 -0.21 -6.78 -11.96
CA HIS A 327 0.66 -5.64 -12.24
C HIS A 327 0.37 -4.49 -11.26
N ALA A 328 -0.90 -4.15 -11.00
CA ALA A 328 -1.28 -3.17 -9.99
C ALA A 328 -0.72 -3.54 -8.61
N LEU A 329 -0.82 -4.80 -8.22
CA LEU A 329 -0.20 -5.28 -6.98
C LEU A 329 1.33 -5.06 -6.98
N LYS A 330 2.05 -5.39 -8.08
CA LYS A 330 3.50 -5.21 -8.17
C LYS A 330 3.91 -3.76 -7.95
N ILE A 331 3.23 -2.80 -8.57
CA ILE A 331 3.58 -1.38 -8.45
C ILE A 331 3.17 -0.75 -7.11
N CYS A 332 2.15 -1.28 -6.44
CA CYS A 332 1.71 -0.82 -5.12
C CYS A 332 2.53 -1.41 -3.97
N ARG A 333 3.21 -2.56 -4.18
CA ARG A 333 4.07 -3.16 -3.15
C ARG A 333 5.43 -2.47 -3.12
N GLN A 334 5.60 -1.61 -2.12
CA GLN A 334 6.85 -0.91 -1.81
C GLN A 334 7.42 -1.43 -0.48
N SER A 335 8.12 -0.62 0.28
CA SER A 335 8.48 -0.97 1.67
C SER A 335 7.28 -0.90 2.63
N ILE A 336 6.15 -0.49 2.13
CA ILE A 336 4.81 -0.46 2.70
C ILE A 336 3.85 -0.76 1.53
N GLU A 337 2.72 -1.40 1.78
CA GLU A 337 1.67 -1.46 0.76
C GLU A 337 1.14 -0.05 0.50
N LEU A 338 0.81 0.26 -0.76
CA LEU A 338 0.18 1.51 -1.16
C LEU A 338 -1.22 1.20 -1.71
N ASP A 339 -2.12 2.14 -1.58
CA ASP A 339 -3.38 2.21 -2.33
C ASP A 339 -3.09 2.29 -3.83
N SER A 340 -2.23 3.25 -4.18
CA SER A 340 -1.69 3.44 -5.52
C SER A 340 -0.36 4.22 -5.47
N PRO A 341 0.55 4.04 -6.44
CA PRO A 341 1.72 4.92 -6.59
C PRO A 341 1.36 6.36 -6.93
N TRP A 342 0.10 6.61 -7.35
CA TRP A 342 -0.41 7.94 -7.65
C TRP A 342 -0.71 8.74 -6.38
N HIS A 343 -1.43 8.18 -5.41
CA HIS A 343 -1.80 8.83 -4.16
C HIS A 343 -0.74 8.61 -3.07
N GLN A 344 -0.14 7.41 -2.98
CA GLN A 344 0.86 7.03 -1.99
C GLN A 344 0.35 7.23 -0.55
N GLU A 345 -0.88 6.77 -0.29
CA GLU A 345 -1.51 6.93 1.00
C GLU A 345 -0.89 6.02 2.07
N ASN A 346 -1.11 6.37 3.32
CA ASN A 346 -0.47 5.72 4.48
C ASN A 346 -1.28 4.55 5.05
N LEU A 347 -0.85 4.01 6.19
CA LEU A 347 -1.45 2.85 6.88
C LEU A 347 -2.95 3.01 7.21
N GLY A 348 -3.48 4.23 7.23
CA GLY A 348 -4.91 4.49 7.38
C GLY A 348 -5.76 3.85 6.28
N CYS A 349 -5.17 3.56 5.10
CA CYS A 349 -5.83 2.87 3.98
C CYS A 349 -5.74 1.34 4.06
N CYS A 350 -5.86 0.76 5.26
CA CYS A 350 -5.73 -0.68 5.43
C CYS A 350 -6.81 -1.53 4.73
N GLY A 351 -7.90 -0.92 4.24
CA GLY A 351 -8.86 -1.59 3.37
C GLY A 351 -8.25 -2.00 2.03
N ASP A 352 -7.42 -1.13 1.47
CA ASP A 352 -6.61 -1.40 0.27
C ASP A 352 -5.59 -2.50 0.53
N TYR A 353 -4.87 -2.38 1.63
CA TYR A 353 -3.82 -3.34 2.03
C TYR A 353 -4.39 -4.73 2.32
N TYR A 354 -5.61 -4.81 2.82
CA TYR A 354 -6.29 -6.09 3.00
C TYR A 354 -6.53 -6.79 1.66
N ILE A 355 -7.06 -6.09 0.66
CA ILE A 355 -7.27 -6.65 -0.67
C ILE A 355 -5.93 -6.99 -1.33
N ALA A 356 -4.93 -6.10 -1.24
CA ALA A 356 -3.59 -6.35 -1.73
C ALA A 356 -2.97 -7.61 -1.11
N SER A 357 -3.15 -7.80 0.21
CA SER A 357 -2.67 -9.00 0.92
C SER A 357 -3.31 -10.29 0.38
N LEU A 358 -4.63 -10.29 0.17
CA LEU A 358 -5.34 -11.44 -0.40
C LEU A 358 -4.88 -11.75 -1.83
N MET A 359 -4.73 -10.72 -2.66
CA MET A 359 -4.18 -10.87 -4.01
C MET A 359 -2.76 -11.46 -3.96
N ASN A 360 -1.92 -10.93 -3.08
CA ASN A 360 -0.55 -11.36 -2.90
C ASN A 360 -0.46 -12.84 -2.48
N PHE A 361 -1.31 -13.30 -1.57
CA PHE A 361 -1.32 -14.70 -1.14
C PHE A 361 -1.58 -15.68 -2.28
N PHE A 362 -2.29 -15.25 -3.35
CA PHE A 362 -2.57 -16.07 -4.54
C PHE A 362 -1.62 -15.81 -5.72
N THR A 363 -0.83 -14.74 -5.67
CA THR A 363 0.06 -14.36 -6.79
C THR A 363 1.54 -14.46 -6.51
N ASP A 364 1.96 -14.33 -5.24
CA ASP A 364 3.37 -14.45 -4.83
C ASP A 364 3.53 -15.31 -3.57
N GLY A 365 2.56 -15.28 -2.66
CA GLY A 365 2.60 -16.06 -1.42
C GLY A 365 3.56 -15.51 -0.36
N ASP A 366 4.23 -14.36 -0.60
CA ASP A 366 5.03 -13.70 0.42
C ASP A 366 4.14 -13.07 1.49
N THR A 367 4.38 -13.41 2.76
CA THR A 367 3.57 -12.91 3.87
C THR A 367 4.29 -11.83 4.70
N LYS A 368 5.55 -11.53 4.39
CA LYS A 368 6.42 -10.69 5.23
C LYS A 368 5.99 -9.22 5.23
N LEU A 369 5.70 -8.66 4.05
CA LEU A 369 5.26 -7.26 3.95
C LEU A 369 3.91 -7.08 4.65
N THR A 370 2.94 -7.95 4.39
CA THR A 370 1.64 -7.97 5.08
C THR A 370 1.80 -8.06 6.61
N ARG A 371 2.72 -8.91 7.09
CA ARG A 371 3.03 -9.00 8.52
C ARG A 371 3.52 -7.69 9.10
N LEU A 372 4.43 -7.05 8.38
CA LEU A 372 5.00 -5.78 8.81
C LEU A 372 3.94 -4.68 8.86
N ASP A 373 3.04 -4.62 7.88
CA ASP A 373 1.95 -3.64 7.86
C ASP A 373 0.93 -3.88 8.99
N ILE A 374 0.61 -5.14 9.28
CA ILE A 374 -0.23 -5.48 10.44
C ILE A 374 0.39 -4.97 11.75
N VAL A 375 1.71 -5.16 11.94
CA VAL A 375 2.42 -4.71 13.15
C VAL A 375 2.50 -3.19 13.21
N ARG A 376 2.73 -2.50 12.08
CA ARG A 376 2.73 -1.02 12.01
C ARG A 376 1.37 -0.43 12.36
N ILE A 377 0.29 -1.02 11.85
CA ILE A 377 -1.08 -0.61 12.19
C ILE A 377 -1.32 -0.83 13.69
N ALA A 378 -0.87 -1.96 14.25
CA ALA A 378 -0.95 -2.20 15.68
C ALA A 378 -0.17 -1.17 16.49
N ASP A 379 1.00 -0.75 16.03
CA ASP A 379 1.79 0.31 16.69
C ASP A 379 1.07 1.67 16.61
N CYS A 380 0.40 1.99 15.48
CA CYS A 380 -0.48 3.17 15.39
C CYS A 380 -1.63 3.07 16.39
N LEU A 381 -2.34 1.95 16.44
CA LEU A 381 -3.46 1.74 17.37
C LEU A 381 -3.03 1.87 18.84
N LYS A 382 -1.86 1.36 19.21
CA LYS A 382 -1.30 1.54 20.56
C LYS A 382 -0.97 3.01 20.84
N LEU A 383 -0.34 3.70 19.87
CA LEU A 383 0.04 5.12 19.99
C LEU A 383 -1.17 6.03 20.17
N TYR A 384 -2.29 5.73 19.54
CA TYR A 384 -3.52 6.52 19.55
C TYR A 384 -4.66 5.89 20.37
N GLU A 385 -4.34 4.97 21.28
CA GLU A 385 -5.30 4.39 22.23
C GLU A 385 -6.51 3.75 21.53
N GLY A 386 -6.25 3.00 20.47
CA GLY A 386 -7.26 2.29 19.66
C GLY A 386 -7.92 3.12 18.57
N TYR A 387 -7.53 4.39 18.38
CA TYR A 387 -8.05 5.23 17.32
C TYR A 387 -7.36 4.96 15.97
N MET A 388 -8.14 4.94 14.90
CA MET A 388 -7.71 5.08 13.51
C MET A 388 -8.60 6.08 12.80
N PHE A 389 -8.04 6.78 11.82
CA PHE A 389 -8.76 7.79 11.05
C PHE A 389 -9.99 7.21 10.33
N HIS A 390 -9.83 6.10 9.61
CA HIS A 390 -10.93 5.40 8.95
C HIS A 390 -11.59 4.38 9.88
N THR A 391 -12.78 4.71 10.40
CA THR A 391 -13.48 3.88 11.40
C THR A 391 -13.81 2.46 10.90
N THR A 392 -14.28 2.31 9.65
CA THR A 392 -14.58 0.98 9.07
C THR A 392 -13.32 0.17 8.78
N TYR A 393 -12.27 0.81 8.33
CA TYR A 393 -11.00 0.16 8.00
C TYR A 393 -10.34 -0.45 9.23
N SER A 394 -10.53 0.14 10.41
CA SER A 394 -10.03 -0.45 11.66
C SER A 394 -10.64 -1.83 11.95
N MET A 395 -11.91 -2.06 11.54
CA MET A 395 -12.52 -3.40 11.64
C MET A 395 -11.97 -4.37 10.59
N ILE A 396 -11.66 -3.87 9.39
CA ILE A 396 -11.07 -4.67 8.30
C ILE A 396 -9.65 -5.13 8.67
N TRP A 397 -8.89 -4.33 9.44
CA TRP A 397 -7.60 -4.78 9.97
C TRP A 397 -7.68 -6.10 10.74
N LEU A 398 -8.75 -6.33 11.52
CA LEU A 398 -8.95 -7.60 12.23
C LEU A 398 -9.12 -8.79 11.25
N MET A 399 -9.77 -8.55 10.09
CA MET A 399 -9.90 -9.56 9.03
C MET A 399 -8.54 -9.85 8.39
N MET A 400 -7.77 -8.80 8.09
CA MET A 400 -6.41 -8.90 7.56
C MET A 400 -5.50 -9.71 8.50
N VAL A 401 -5.56 -9.48 9.82
CA VAL A 401 -4.83 -10.25 10.82
C VAL A 401 -5.19 -11.72 10.76
N TYR A 402 -6.49 -12.04 10.70
CA TYR A 402 -6.94 -13.43 10.69
C TYR A 402 -6.52 -14.15 9.40
N ASP A 403 -6.70 -13.53 8.25
CA ASP A 403 -6.32 -14.13 6.96
C ASP A 403 -4.80 -14.28 6.85
N TYR A 404 -4.02 -13.29 7.31
CA TYR A 404 -2.58 -13.46 7.45
C TYR A 404 -2.21 -14.70 8.26
N TYR A 405 -2.84 -14.88 9.43
CA TYR A 405 -2.59 -16.05 10.28
C TYR A 405 -2.97 -17.36 9.59
N LEU A 406 -4.09 -17.40 8.87
CA LEU A 406 -4.49 -18.59 8.11
C LEU A 406 -3.47 -18.94 7.03
N PHE A 407 -3.01 -17.97 6.25
CA PHE A 407 -2.07 -18.22 5.16
C PHE A 407 -0.65 -18.50 5.64
N SER A 408 -0.15 -17.77 6.64
CA SER A 408 1.23 -17.90 7.12
C SER A 408 1.42 -19.02 8.16
N GLY A 409 0.43 -19.24 9.01
CA GLY A 409 0.55 -20.08 10.22
C GLY A 409 1.37 -19.42 11.35
N ASP A 410 1.71 -18.12 11.22
CA ASP A 410 2.52 -17.38 12.18
C ASP A 410 1.71 -16.99 13.42
N ILE A 411 1.75 -17.84 14.45
CA ILE A 411 1.14 -17.55 15.75
C ILE A 411 1.89 -16.47 16.54
N SER A 412 3.15 -16.22 16.23
CA SER A 412 4.00 -15.28 16.99
C SER A 412 3.52 -13.83 16.88
N ILE A 413 2.82 -13.48 15.80
CA ILE A 413 2.31 -12.13 15.56
C ILE A 413 1.40 -11.67 16.72
N PHE A 414 0.63 -12.57 17.31
CA PHE A 414 -0.32 -12.21 18.36
C PHE A 414 0.33 -11.63 19.61
N SER A 415 1.58 -11.99 19.89
CA SER A 415 2.35 -11.39 21.00
C SER A 415 2.66 -9.91 20.78
N GLU A 416 2.68 -9.46 19.52
CA GLU A 416 2.98 -8.07 19.14
C GLU A 416 1.72 -7.21 19.07
N ILE A 417 0.57 -7.80 18.69
CA ILE A 417 -0.63 -7.05 18.33
C ILE A 417 -1.81 -7.20 19.30
N SER A 418 -1.76 -8.12 20.27
CA SER A 418 -2.93 -8.40 21.14
C SER A 418 -3.44 -7.17 21.88
N GLU A 419 -2.54 -6.33 22.40
CA GLU A 419 -2.90 -5.07 23.05
C GLU A 419 -3.62 -4.11 22.11
N ALA A 420 -3.17 -4.01 20.85
CA ALA A 420 -3.81 -3.17 19.84
C ALA A 420 -5.24 -3.61 19.53
N ILE A 421 -5.50 -4.93 19.48
CA ILE A 421 -6.86 -5.48 19.32
C ILE A 421 -7.74 -5.05 20.48
N GLU A 422 -7.26 -5.17 21.72
CA GLU A 422 -8.01 -4.80 22.92
C GLU A 422 -8.32 -3.30 22.93
N LEU A 423 -7.33 -2.45 22.64
CA LEU A 423 -7.49 -1.00 22.59
C LEU A 423 -8.49 -0.59 21.48
N LEU A 424 -8.40 -1.19 20.30
CA LEU A 424 -9.33 -0.94 19.21
C LEU A 424 -10.77 -1.26 19.60
N MET A 425 -11.00 -2.45 20.18
CA MET A 425 -12.35 -2.88 20.53
C MET A 425 -12.94 -2.08 21.69
N GLU A 426 -12.13 -1.64 22.66
CA GLU A 426 -12.58 -0.72 23.72
C GLU A 426 -12.86 0.68 23.16
N LYS A 427 -12.06 1.17 22.20
CA LYS A 427 -12.32 2.43 21.51
C LYS A 427 -13.65 2.40 20.76
N MET A 428 -13.90 1.35 19.97
CA MET A 428 -15.18 1.19 19.26
C MET A 428 -16.37 1.11 20.24
N HIS A 429 -16.22 0.34 21.32
CA HIS A 429 -17.25 0.27 22.37
C HIS A 429 -17.53 1.64 23.02
N SER A 430 -16.51 2.49 23.16
CA SER A 430 -16.68 3.83 23.73
C SER A 430 -17.57 4.76 22.88
N TYR A 431 -17.78 4.43 21.60
CA TYR A 431 -18.68 5.13 20.68
C TYR A 431 -20.09 4.56 20.70
N ALA A 432 -20.27 3.35 21.24
CA ALA A 432 -21.54 2.64 21.24
C ALA A 432 -22.45 3.07 22.42
N GLY A 433 -23.77 2.98 22.21
CA GLY A 433 -24.75 3.08 23.25
C GLY A 433 -24.87 1.80 24.10
N THR A 434 -25.80 1.79 25.03
CA THR A 434 -26.11 0.59 25.85
C THR A 434 -26.67 -0.57 25.04
N ASP A 435 -27.12 -0.29 23.84
CA ASP A 435 -27.61 -1.22 22.82
C ASP A 435 -26.52 -1.67 21.83
N GLU A 436 -25.27 -1.31 22.09
CA GLU A 436 -24.09 -1.52 21.26
C GLU A 436 -24.16 -0.85 19.85
N ILE A 437 -25.15 0.00 19.59
CA ILE A 437 -25.22 0.78 18.34
C ILE A 437 -24.28 1.98 18.41
N ILE A 438 -23.39 2.09 17.43
CA ILE A 438 -22.56 3.27 17.22
C ILE A 438 -23.35 4.26 16.36
N ASN A 439 -23.64 5.43 16.91
CA ASN A 439 -24.46 6.44 16.25
C ASN A 439 -23.65 7.52 15.54
N ASP A 440 -22.63 8.07 16.18
CA ASP A 440 -21.87 9.23 15.69
C ASP A 440 -20.43 9.15 16.20
N PRO A 441 -19.58 8.30 15.59
CA PRO A 441 -18.17 8.24 15.97
C PRO A 441 -17.44 9.53 15.56
N PRO A 442 -16.45 9.98 16.32
CA PRO A 442 -15.75 11.24 16.02
C PRO A 442 -14.78 11.13 14.83
N SER A 443 -14.59 9.93 14.30
CA SER A 443 -13.62 9.62 13.24
C SER A 443 -14.25 9.70 11.86
N TYR A 444 -13.40 9.87 10.85
CA TYR A 444 -13.79 9.84 9.46
C TYR A 444 -14.33 8.46 9.05
N MET A 445 -15.37 8.48 8.24
CA MET A 445 -16.05 7.29 7.77
C MET A 445 -15.86 7.14 6.26
N PHE A 446 -15.09 6.13 5.87
CA PHE A 446 -15.00 5.69 4.48
C PHE A 446 -15.54 4.26 4.36
N VAL A 447 -16.42 4.03 3.41
CA VAL A 447 -16.98 2.72 3.07
C VAL A 447 -16.74 2.39 1.62
N ASP A 448 -17.00 3.36 0.74
CA ASP A 448 -16.84 3.25 -0.71
C ASP A 448 -17.08 4.61 -1.36
N TRP A 449 -16.62 4.81 -2.57
CA TRP A 449 -17.00 5.95 -3.39
C TRP A 449 -18.43 5.78 -3.92
N LEU A 450 -19.30 6.75 -3.66
CA LEU A 450 -20.71 6.67 -4.04
C LEU A 450 -21.18 7.97 -4.69
N VAL A 451 -22.12 7.87 -5.65
CA VAL A 451 -22.93 9.01 -6.10
C VAL A 451 -24.39 8.69 -5.84
N VAL A 452 -25.03 9.48 -4.99
CA VAL A 452 -26.43 9.32 -4.62
C VAL A 452 -27.16 10.65 -4.77
N ASP A 453 -28.24 10.65 -5.55
CA ASP A 453 -29.03 11.86 -5.85
C ASP A 453 -28.14 13.02 -6.39
N GLY A 454 -27.05 12.69 -7.13
CA GLY A 454 -26.10 13.64 -7.72
C GLY A 454 -25.05 14.20 -6.74
N ILE A 455 -24.93 13.63 -5.54
CA ILE A 455 -23.96 14.03 -4.51
C ILE A 455 -22.92 12.92 -4.37
N SER A 456 -21.64 13.30 -4.41
CA SER A 456 -20.52 12.39 -4.11
C SER A 456 -20.42 12.16 -2.61
N LEU A 457 -20.35 10.90 -2.20
CA LEU A 457 -20.31 10.45 -0.81
C LEU A 457 -19.22 9.40 -0.63
N HIS A 458 -18.76 9.24 0.61
CA HIS A 458 -17.76 8.22 1.01
C HIS A 458 -18.41 7.07 1.81
N HIS A 459 -19.70 7.10 2.00
CA HIS A 459 -20.48 6.06 2.69
C HIS A 459 -21.96 6.18 2.28
N PRO A 460 -22.80 5.14 2.51
CA PRO A 460 -24.23 5.22 2.28
C PRO A 460 -24.89 6.42 3.01
N PRO A 461 -25.93 7.01 2.42
CA PRO A 461 -26.51 8.26 2.92
C PRO A 461 -27.25 8.09 4.25
N ALA A 462 -26.52 8.19 5.32
CA ALA A 462 -27.02 8.30 6.69
C ALA A 462 -25.97 9.06 7.49
N ALA A 463 -26.27 9.47 8.71
CA ALA A 463 -25.24 10.06 9.56
C ALA A 463 -24.08 9.07 9.73
N LEU A 464 -22.92 9.40 9.16
CA LEU A 464 -21.70 8.59 9.19
C LEU A 464 -21.85 7.13 8.68
N GLY A 465 -22.82 6.85 7.79
CA GLY A 465 -23.04 5.50 7.28
C GLY A 465 -23.41 4.49 8.36
N GLN A 466 -24.23 4.88 9.31
CA GLN A 466 -24.50 4.22 10.58
C GLN A 466 -24.76 2.70 10.48
N ALA A 467 -25.62 2.23 9.59
CA ALA A 467 -25.96 0.81 9.53
C ALA A 467 -24.80 -0.03 9.01
N VAL A 468 -24.10 0.41 7.97
CA VAL A 468 -22.94 -0.33 7.45
C VAL A 468 -21.78 -0.33 8.45
N LEU A 469 -21.55 0.77 9.19
CA LEU A 469 -20.56 0.82 10.26
C LEU A 469 -20.87 -0.23 11.34
N ASN A 470 -22.12 -0.30 11.80
CA ASN A 470 -22.53 -1.27 12.81
C ASN A 470 -22.44 -2.71 12.31
N ALA A 471 -22.65 -2.94 11.01
CA ALA A 471 -22.44 -4.26 10.41
C ALA A 471 -20.93 -4.65 10.37
N PHE A 472 -20.03 -3.71 10.06
CA PHE A 472 -18.58 -3.93 10.19
C PHE A 472 -18.17 -4.12 11.65
N TYR A 473 -18.71 -3.32 12.59
CA TYR A 473 -18.44 -3.48 14.01
C TYR A 473 -18.84 -4.84 14.54
N PHE A 474 -20.01 -5.36 14.11
CA PHE A 474 -20.44 -6.72 14.43
C PHE A 474 -19.44 -7.77 13.92
N GLY A 475 -19.01 -7.66 12.67
CA GLY A 475 -17.97 -8.50 12.09
C GLY A 475 -16.66 -8.42 12.89
N GLY A 476 -16.25 -7.19 13.27
CA GLY A 476 -15.09 -6.92 14.09
C GLY A 476 -15.16 -7.56 15.49
N LEU A 477 -16.32 -7.47 16.17
CA LEU A 477 -16.55 -8.13 17.47
C LEU A 477 -16.37 -9.66 17.39
N ASN A 478 -16.96 -10.29 16.37
CA ASN A 478 -16.84 -11.74 16.19
C ASN A 478 -15.41 -12.13 15.79
N MET A 479 -14.74 -11.34 14.97
CA MET A 479 -13.36 -11.60 14.60
C MET A 479 -12.41 -11.40 15.78
N ALA A 480 -12.55 -10.33 16.56
CA ALA A 480 -11.79 -10.11 17.78
C ALA A 480 -12.01 -11.25 18.79
N ALA A 481 -13.26 -11.70 18.98
CA ALA A 481 -13.55 -12.86 19.81
C ALA A 481 -12.82 -14.12 19.33
N LYS A 482 -12.79 -14.36 18.02
CA LYS A 482 -12.07 -15.49 17.42
C LYS A 482 -10.57 -15.39 17.65
N LEU A 483 -9.97 -14.22 17.45
CA LEU A 483 -8.55 -13.96 17.70
C LEU A 483 -8.20 -14.12 19.19
N MET A 484 -9.05 -13.63 20.11
CA MET A 484 -8.86 -13.82 21.55
C MET A 484 -8.94 -15.30 21.94
N GLY A 485 -9.82 -16.08 21.31
CA GLY A 485 -9.89 -17.53 21.51
C GLY A 485 -8.60 -18.25 21.08
N ILE A 486 -7.99 -17.85 19.95
CA ILE A 486 -6.69 -18.37 19.49
C ILE A 486 -5.58 -18.06 20.49
N MET A 487 -5.63 -16.89 21.13
CA MET A 487 -4.70 -16.47 22.18
C MET A 487 -5.04 -17.00 23.58
N GLU A 488 -6.04 -17.85 23.72
CA GLU A 488 -6.54 -18.39 25.00
C GLU A 488 -7.03 -17.31 25.99
N LYS A 489 -7.39 -16.11 25.51
CA LYS A 489 -7.96 -15.01 26.31
C LYS A 489 -9.49 -15.14 26.41
N TYR A 490 -9.98 -16.19 27.04
CA TYR A 490 -11.39 -16.59 27.02
C TYR A 490 -12.36 -15.59 27.65
N ASP A 491 -11.94 -14.78 28.63
CA ASP A 491 -12.77 -13.74 29.23
C ASP A 491 -13.03 -12.62 28.21
N MET A 492 -12.02 -12.24 27.42
CA MET A 492 -12.15 -11.25 26.35
C MET A 492 -12.99 -11.82 25.19
N GLN A 493 -12.75 -13.07 24.81
CA GLN A 493 -13.56 -13.77 23.82
C GLN A 493 -15.05 -13.71 24.18
N LYS A 494 -15.39 -14.08 25.43
CA LYS A 494 -16.77 -14.04 25.92
C LYS A 494 -17.34 -12.61 25.87
N ARG A 495 -16.58 -11.62 26.33
CA ARG A 495 -16.99 -10.20 26.33
C ARG A 495 -17.40 -9.74 24.95
N TYR A 496 -16.58 -10.03 23.92
CA TYR A 496 -16.88 -9.62 22.56
C TYR A 496 -18.07 -10.36 21.96
N HIS A 497 -18.23 -11.65 22.26
CA HIS A 497 -19.45 -12.39 21.87
C HIS A 497 -20.71 -11.83 22.54
N ASP A 498 -20.65 -11.49 23.84
CA ASP A 498 -21.79 -10.91 24.55
C ASP A 498 -22.20 -9.54 23.91
N ARG A 499 -21.23 -8.68 23.60
CA ARG A 499 -21.48 -7.42 22.87
C ARG A 499 -22.05 -7.66 21.47
N ALA A 500 -21.52 -8.61 20.72
CA ALA A 500 -22.04 -8.97 19.40
C ALA A 500 -23.49 -9.42 19.47
N ALA A 501 -23.87 -10.20 20.46
CA ALA A 501 -25.25 -10.65 20.66
C ALA A 501 -26.22 -9.50 20.95
N VAL A 502 -25.80 -8.51 21.76
CA VAL A 502 -26.57 -7.29 22.00
C VAL A 502 -26.73 -6.49 20.70
N LEU A 503 -25.62 -6.23 19.99
CA LEU A 503 -25.62 -5.50 18.75
C LEU A 503 -26.52 -6.17 17.67
N GLN A 504 -26.44 -7.51 17.55
CA GLN A 504 -27.26 -8.24 16.57
C GLN A 504 -28.76 -8.00 16.79
N LYS A 505 -29.20 -8.10 18.04
CA LYS A 505 -30.60 -7.84 18.39
C LYS A 505 -30.98 -6.39 18.06
N SER A 506 -30.20 -5.44 18.55
CA SER A 506 -30.47 -4.01 18.36
C SER A 506 -30.46 -3.61 16.89
N PHE A 507 -29.57 -4.21 16.08
CA PHE A 507 -29.49 -3.97 14.66
C PHE A 507 -30.75 -4.43 13.92
N GLN A 508 -31.28 -5.62 14.25
CA GLN A 508 -32.54 -6.12 13.68
C GLN A 508 -33.71 -5.17 14.01
N GLU A 509 -33.79 -4.71 15.24
CA GLU A 509 -34.86 -3.84 15.73
C GLU A 509 -34.82 -2.43 15.09
N ASN A 510 -33.59 -1.93 14.83
CA ASN A 510 -33.42 -0.54 14.36
C ASN A 510 -33.37 -0.38 12.85
N PHE A 511 -32.81 -1.36 12.09
CA PHE A 511 -32.47 -1.16 10.68
C PHE A 511 -33.17 -2.09 9.69
N TYR A 512 -33.92 -3.11 10.15
CA TYR A 512 -34.61 -4.02 9.25
C TYR A 512 -35.98 -3.45 8.80
N ASP A 513 -36.15 -3.36 7.48
CA ASP A 513 -37.43 -2.99 6.85
C ASP A 513 -38.14 -4.27 6.38
N ALA A 514 -39.20 -4.66 7.08
CA ALA A 514 -39.91 -5.91 6.80
C ALA A 514 -40.71 -5.89 5.48
N GLU A 515 -41.06 -4.73 4.96
CA GLU A 515 -41.79 -4.59 3.69
C GLU A 515 -40.85 -4.85 2.50
N LYS A 516 -39.61 -4.30 2.57
CA LYS A 516 -38.58 -4.53 1.56
C LYS A 516 -37.79 -5.83 1.76
N GLY A 517 -37.79 -6.36 2.98
CA GLY A 517 -36.95 -7.49 3.35
C GLY A 517 -35.46 -7.17 3.36
N LEU A 518 -35.08 -5.91 3.53
CA LEU A 518 -33.72 -5.39 3.49
C LEU A 518 -33.42 -4.52 4.70
N TYR A 519 -32.14 -4.27 4.96
CA TYR A 519 -31.68 -3.27 5.92
C TYR A 519 -31.49 -1.93 5.21
N PHE A 520 -32.01 -0.86 5.81
CA PHE A 520 -31.76 0.50 5.35
C PHE A 520 -30.48 1.07 5.98
N ASP A 521 -29.87 2.06 5.32
CA ASP A 521 -28.51 2.50 5.61
C ASP A 521 -28.34 3.26 6.94
N GLY A 522 -29.42 3.67 7.54
CA GLY A 522 -29.40 4.29 8.86
C GLY A 522 -30.42 5.39 9.03
N HIS A 523 -30.52 5.90 10.27
CA HIS A 523 -31.39 7.00 10.61
C HIS A 523 -30.69 8.33 10.36
N ASN A 524 -31.49 9.32 9.94
CA ASN A 524 -31.01 10.69 9.80
C ASN A 524 -31.00 11.40 11.14
N PHE A 525 -29.91 12.07 11.46
CA PHE A 525 -29.78 12.89 12.65
C PHE A 525 -30.00 14.36 12.32
N LYS A 526 -30.58 15.11 13.24
CA LYS A 526 -30.82 16.55 13.09
C LYS A 526 -29.51 17.36 13.08
N HIS A 527 -28.46 16.79 13.64
CA HIS A 527 -27.14 17.41 13.72
C HIS A 527 -26.09 16.44 13.23
N TRP A 528 -25.28 16.84 12.28
CA TRP A 528 -24.11 16.14 11.83
C TRP A 528 -22.97 17.15 11.61
N SER A 529 -21.76 16.70 11.85
CA SER A 529 -20.57 17.51 11.66
C SER A 529 -19.63 16.78 10.70
N GLY A 530 -19.36 17.34 9.55
CA GLY A 530 -18.41 16.76 8.62
C GLY A 530 -18.65 17.19 7.18
N LYS A 531 -17.54 17.28 6.42
CA LYS A 531 -17.56 17.83 5.06
C LYS A 531 -18.18 16.87 4.03
N TRP A 532 -18.23 15.59 4.34
CA TRP A 532 -18.52 14.50 3.38
C TRP A 532 -19.86 13.81 3.65
N MET A 533 -20.68 14.35 4.53
CA MET A 533 -21.97 13.78 4.88
C MET A 533 -23.09 14.41 4.10
N GLN A 534 -24.06 13.58 3.73
CA GLN A 534 -25.27 14.07 3.09
C GLN A 534 -26.12 14.89 4.09
N PRO A 535 -26.77 15.96 3.66
CA PRO A 535 -27.71 16.70 4.49
C PRO A 535 -28.82 15.80 5.07
N ASN A 536 -29.27 16.11 6.26
CA ASN A 536 -30.41 15.40 6.88
C ASN A 536 -31.59 15.32 5.93
N THR A 537 -32.14 14.11 5.79
CA THR A 537 -33.32 13.83 4.96
C THR A 537 -34.18 12.79 5.66
N ASP A 538 -35.51 12.86 5.47
CA ASP A 538 -36.42 11.82 5.97
C ASP A 538 -36.48 10.59 5.04
N LYS A 539 -35.82 10.62 3.91
CA LYS A 539 -35.75 9.52 2.96
C LYS A 539 -34.88 8.37 3.52
N ARG A 540 -35.43 7.17 3.55
CA ARG A 540 -34.64 5.94 3.80
C ARG A 540 -33.93 5.50 2.54
N TYR A 541 -32.62 5.24 2.68
CA TYR A 541 -31.78 4.72 1.61
C TYR A 541 -31.50 3.24 1.86
N PHE A 542 -31.29 2.50 0.78
CA PHE A 542 -30.97 1.10 0.79
C PHE A 542 -29.78 0.88 -0.15
N SER A 543 -28.70 0.36 0.40
CA SER A 543 -27.49 0.06 -0.37
C SER A 543 -27.17 -1.43 -0.39
N TRP A 544 -26.41 -1.84 -1.37
CA TRP A 544 -25.77 -3.14 -1.34
C TRP A 544 -24.84 -3.25 -0.14
N HIS A 545 -24.11 -2.18 0.20
CA HIS A 545 -23.08 -2.12 1.24
C HIS A 545 -23.61 -2.64 2.59
N THR A 546 -24.64 -2.04 3.13
CA THR A 546 -25.23 -2.47 4.41
C THR A 546 -25.71 -3.93 4.37
N ASN A 547 -26.40 -4.30 3.30
CA ASN A 547 -26.99 -5.62 3.16
C ASN A 547 -25.95 -6.73 2.95
N VAL A 548 -24.92 -6.46 2.14
CA VAL A 548 -23.81 -7.38 1.91
C VAL A 548 -23.03 -7.65 3.19
N ILE A 549 -22.66 -6.62 3.95
CA ILE A 549 -21.89 -6.81 5.19
C ILE A 549 -22.75 -7.52 6.25
N ALA A 550 -24.05 -7.19 6.35
CA ALA A 550 -24.95 -7.89 7.26
C ALA A 550 -25.05 -9.40 6.94
N VAL A 551 -25.05 -9.77 5.65
CA VAL A 551 -25.03 -11.18 5.21
C VAL A 551 -23.65 -11.79 5.43
N LEU A 552 -22.57 -11.11 5.03
CA LEU A 552 -21.21 -11.64 5.07
C LEU A 552 -20.77 -12.03 6.50
N TYR A 553 -21.11 -11.21 7.48
CA TYR A 553 -20.70 -11.45 8.87
C TYR A 553 -21.78 -12.12 9.74
N ASP A 554 -22.84 -12.70 9.15
CA ASP A 554 -23.94 -13.38 9.89
C ASP A 554 -24.74 -12.46 10.83
N LEU A 555 -24.72 -11.15 10.60
CA LEU A 555 -25.59 -10.20 11.30
C LEU A 555 -27.05 -10.40 10.86
N ALA A 556 -27.28 -10.64 9.56
CA ALA A 556 -28.58 -11.08 9.04
C ALA A 556 -28.86 -12.54 9.40
N PRO A 557 -30.08 -12.90 9.86
CA PRO A 557 -30.47 -14.28 10.10
C PRO A 557 -30.25 -15.19 8.88
N LYS A 558 -29.73 -16.39 9.09
CA LYS A 558 -29.33 -17.30 8.01
C LYS A 558 -30.43 -17.58 7.00
N GLU A 559 -31.66 -17.72 7.48
CA GLU A 559 -32.84 -17.99 6.64
C GLU A 559 -33.21 -16.82 5.71
N LYS A 560 -32.71 -15.60 5.97
CA LYS A 560 -32.95 -14.40 5.15
C LYS A 560 -31.79 -14.09 4.18
N GLN A 561 -30.60 -14.64 4.40
CA GLN A 561 -29.37 -14.23 3.70
C GLN A 561 -29.49 -14.41 2.18
N ILE A 562 -29.98 -15.57 1.71
CA ILE A 562 -30.15 -15.85 0.27
C ILE A 562 -31.13 -14.86 -0.34
N GLN A 563 -32.28 -14.61 0.31
CA GLN A 563 -33.29 -13.67 -0.19
C GLN A 563 -32.73 -12.25 -0.26
N ILE A 564 -32.01 -11.78 0.75
CA ILE A 564 -31.37 -10.46 0.77
C ILE A 564 -30.42 -10.34 -0.42
N MET A 565 -29.51 -11.31 -0.61
CA MET A 565 -28.55 -11.30 -1.71
C MET A 565 -29.24 -11.32 -3.07
N GLU A 566 -30.23 -12.18 -3.27
CA GLU A 566 -30.97 -12.21 -4.55
C GLU A 566 -31.71 -10.91 -4.83
N THR A 567 -32.27 -10.27 -3.80
CA THR A 567 -32.95 -8.97 -3.94
C THR A 567 -31.96 -7.92 -4.43
N ILE A 568 -30.83 -7.72 -3.73
CA ILE A 568 -29.89 -6.67 -4.10
C ILE A 568 -29.21 -6.94 -5.45
N LEU A 569 -28.84 -8.19 -5.75
CA LEU A 569 -28.17 -8.57 -7.01
C LEU A 569 -29.08 -8.40 -8.27
N ASN A 570 -30.38 -8.30 -8.10
CA ASN A 570 -31.34 -8.10 -9.19
C ASN A 570 -31.96 -6.71 -9.22
N ASP A 571 -31.73 -5.87 -8.19
CA ASP A 571 -32.24 -4.49 -8.13
C ASP A 571 -31.09 -3.48 -8.30
N MET A 572 -30.93 -3.01 -9.54
CA MET A 572 -29.93 -2.00 -9.90
C MET A 572 -30.35 -0.57 -9.54
N THR A 573 -31.56 -0.37 -8.96
CA THR A 573 -32.00 0.94 -8.47
C THR A 573 -31.48 1.25 -7.07
N LEU A 574 -31.01 0.23 -6.35
CA LEU A 574 -30.35 0.39 -5.06
C LEU A 574 -28.97 1.02 -5.25
N ILE A 575 -28.42 1.58 -4.18
CA ILE A 575 -27.06 2.13 -4.19
C ILE A 575 -26.05 1.00 -4.41
N ASN A 576 -25.35 1.07 -5.53
CA ASN A 576 -24.44 0.03 -6.02
C ASN A 576 -22.98 0.29 -5.60
N PRO A 577 -22.19 -0.76 -5.38
CA PRO A 577 -20.79 -0.65 -5.00
C PRO A 577 -19.84 -0.36 -6.17
N GLN A 578 -18.69 0.25 -5.83
CA GLN A 578 -17.51 0.40 -6.67
C GLN A 578 -16.62 -0.86 -6.63
N PRO A 579 -15.56 -0.94 -7.45
CA PRO A 579 -14.66 -2.10 -7.53
C PRO A 579 -14.13 -2.57 -6.16
N TYR A 580 -13.75 -1.65 -5.29
CA TYR A 580 -13.30 -1.95 -3.93
C TYR A 580 -14.31 -2.82 -3.18
N PHE A 581 -15.53 -2.33 -3.03
CA PHE A 581 -16.54 -2.99 -2.21
C PHE A 581 -17.08 -4.27 -2.86
N MET A 582 -16.86 -4.46 -4.16
CA MET A 582 -17.20 -5.71 -4.85
C MET A 582 -16.45 -6.91 -4.28
N HIS A 583 -15.33 -6.72 -3.60
CA HIS A 583 -14.69 -7.78 -2.82
C HIS A 583 -15.69 -8.43 -1.85
N PHE A 584 -16.34 -7.63 -1.01
CA PHE A 584 -17.31 -8.12 -0.01
C PHE A 584 -18.56 -8.70 -0.67
N VAL A 585 -18.98 -8.13 -1.80
CA VAL A 585 -20.10 -8.68 -2.59
C VAL A 585 -19.79 -10.11 -3.06
N LEU A 586 -18.63 -10.33 -3.65
CA LEU A 586 -18.23 -11.65 -4.16
C LEU A 586 -18.06 -12.67 -3.03
N GLU A 587 -17.52 -12.24 -1.87
CA GLU A 587 -17.45 -13.09 -0.67
C GLU A 587 -18.85 -13.49 -0.17
N ALA A 588 -19.80 -12.56 -0.11
CA ALA A 588 -21.17 -12.83 0.32
C ALA A 588 -21.92 -13.72 -0.69
N VAL A 589 -21.72 -13.50 -1.99
CA VAL A 589 -22.27 -14.34 -3.06
C VAL A 589 -21.76 -15.78 -2.95
N TYR A 590 -20.45 -15.95 -2.68
CA TYR A 590 -19.86 -17.27 -2.50
C TYR A 590 -20.35 -17.96 -1.21
N LYS A 591 -20.36 -17.24 -0.10
CA LYS A 591 -20.84 -17.72 1.19
C LYS A 591 -22.28 -18.24 1.15
N THR A 592 -23.14 -17.55 0.43
CA THR A 592 -24.57 -17.91 0.30
C THR A 592 -24.86 -19.01 -0.74
N GLY A 593 -23.81 -19.57 -1.40
CA GLY A 593 -23.95 -20.59 -2.44
C GLY A 593 -24.47 -20.04 -3.78
N LEU A 594 -24.53 -18.73 -3.93
CA LEU A 594 -25.07 -18.07 -5.13
C LEU A 594 -24.02 -17.82 -6.23
N PHE A 595 -22.78 -18.30 -6.03
CA PHE A 595 -21.69 -17.99 -6.95
C PHE A 595 -21.90 -18.59 -8.35
N GLU A 596 -22.49 -19.78 -8.46
CA GLU A 596 -22.83 -20.39 -9.76
C GLU A 596 -23.80 -19.52 -10.56
N LYS A 597 -24.77 -18.89 -9.89
CA LYS A 597 -25.79 -18.06 -10.53
C LYS A 597 -25.31 -16.66 -10.86
N TYR A 598 -24.52 -16.06 -9.97
CA TYR A 598 -24.19 -14.64 -10.03
C TYR A 598 -22.69 -14.33 -10.08
N GLY A 599 -21.80 -15.20 -9.57
CA GLY A 599 -20.37 -14.90 -9.38
C GLY A 599 -19.68 -14.44 -10.66
N ILE A 600 -19.74 -15.26 -11.73
CA ILE A 600 -19.14 -14.93 -13.04
C ILE A 600 -19.72 -13.64 -13.62
N ARG A 601 -21.04 -13.42 -13.47
CA ARG A 601 -21.70 -12.19 -13.92
C ARG A 601 -21.17 -10.96 -13.17
N GLN A 602 -20.92 -11.06 -11.87
CA GLN A 602 -20.38 -9.94 -11.09
C GLN A 602 -18.91 -9.69 -11.42
N LEU A 603 -18.10 -10.73 -11.60
CA LEU A 603 -16.71 -10.61 -12.05
C LEU A 603 -16.59 -9.96 -13.43
N ARG A 604 -17.55 -10.21 -14.33
CA ARG A 604 -17.57 -9.59 -15.67
C ARG A 604 -17.77 -8.07 -15.66
N ARG A 605 -18.16 -7.46 -14.55
CA ARG A 605 -18.24 -5.98 -14.43
C ARG A 605 -16.88 -5.29 -14.69
N TRP A 606 -15.77 -5.98 -14.47
CA TRP A 606 -14.43 -5.47 -14.76
C TRP A 606 -14.09 -5.41 -16.26
N GLU A 607 -14.93 -5.98 -17.14
CA GLU A 607 -14.72 -5.91 -18.59
C GLU A 607 -14.56 -4.47 -19.09
N VAL A 608 -15.23 -3.51 -18.46
CA VAL A 608 -15.13 -2.07 -18.79
C VAL A 608 -13.73 -1.48 -18.55
N MET A 609 -12.87 -2.14 -17.77
CA MET A 609 -11.50 -1.72 -17.53
C MET A 609 -10.49 -2.31 -18.52
N THR A 610 -10.88 -3.34 -19.30
CA THR A 610 -9.98 -4.09 -20.17
C THR A 610 -9.67 -3.40 -21.50
N ASP A 611 -10.21 -2.20 -21.74
CA ASP A 611 -9.84 -1.34 -22.85
C ASP A 611 -8.50 -0.58 -22.60
N PHE A 612 -8.02 -0.58 -21.35
CA PHE A 612 -6.76 0.01 -20.95
C PHE A 612 -5.95 -0.99 -20.11
N GLU A 613 -5.25 -1.91 -20.77
CA GLU A 613 -4.51 -3.01 -20.12
C GLU A 613 -3.21 -2.56 -19.41
N LYS A 614 -2.82 -1.27 -19.51
CA LYS A 614 -1.59 -0.75 -18.91
C LYS A 614 -1.67 -0.60 -17.39
N GLY A 615 -2.89 -0.50 -16.82
CA GLY A 615 -3.11 -0.31 -15.39
C GLY A 615 -4.52 -0.68 -14.94
N LEU A 616 -4.83 -0.46 -13.68
CA LEU A 616 -6.09 -0.84 -13.05
C LEU A 616 -6.77 0.39 -12.42
N GLN A 617 -7.93 0.73 -12.96
CA GLN A 617 -8.68 1.93 -12.62
C GLN A 617 -9.32 1.85 -11.22
N GLU A 618 -9.27 2.95 -10.45
CA GLU A 618 -9.80 3.05 -9.09
C GLU A 618 -11.31 2.74 -8.97
N GLY A 619 -12.13 3.24 -9.89
CA GLY A 619 -13.60 3.11 -9.86
C GLY A 619 -14.20 2.77 -11.22
N TRP A 620 -15.52 2.46 -11.27
CA TRP A 620 -16.23 2.20 -12.52
C TRP A 620 -16.34 3.46 -13.40
N TYR A 621 -16.44 4.63 -12.78
CA TYR A 621 -16.54 5.94 -13.40
C TYR A 621 -16.06 7.02 -12.44
N ASP A 622 -15.61 8.15 -13.00
CA ASP A 622 -15.12 9.27 -12.19
C ASP A 622 -16.22 9.82 -11.28
N MET A 623 -16.03 9.63 -9.99
CA MET A 623 -16.97 10.02 -8.94
C MET A 623 -16.60 11.35 -8.29
N SER A 624 -15.30 11.68 -8.33
CA SER A 624 -14.75 12.87 -7.69
C SER A 624 -14.87 14.11 -8.56
N GLY A 625 -14.97 13.93 -9.91
CA GLY A 625 -14.82 14.99 -10.89
C GLY A 625 -13.38 15.47 -11.09
N TYR A 626 -12.42 14.84 -10.39
CA TYR A 626 -10.98 15.13 -10.48
C TYR A 626 -10.21 14.14 -11.37
N GLY A 627 -10.88 13.10 -11.85
CA GLY A 627 -10.28 11.97 -12.56
C GLY A 627 -9.92 10.82 -11.61
N PHE A 628 -9.76 9.61 -12.18
CA PHE A 628 -9.23 8.47 -11.45
C PHE A 628 -7.73 8.37 -11.58
N ASP A 629 -7.11 7.67 -10.66
CA ASP A 629 -5.89 6.96 -10.97
C ASP A 629 -6.18 5.64 -11.74
N TYR A 630 -5.14 5.12 -12.38
CA TYR A 630 -5.17 3.86 -13.13
C TYR A 630 -4.15 2.86 -12.58
N SER A 631 -3.73 3.04 -11.33
CA SER A 631 -2.74 2.23 -10.63
C SER A 631 -3.24 1.69 -9.29
N HIS A 632 -4.56 1.64 -9.08
CA HIS A 632 -5.20 1.40 -7.79
C HIS A 632 -5.36 -0.09 -7.46
N VAL A 633 -4.74 -0.55 -6.37
CA VAL A 633 -4.69 -1.98 -6.03
C VAL A 633 -6.03 -2.54 -5.60
N TRP A 634 -6.88 -1.77 -4.92
CA TRP A 634 -8.16 -2.28 -4.39
C TRP A 634 -9.12 -2.80 -5.47
N ALA A 635 -9.02 -2.25 -6.70
CA ALA A 635 -9.80 -2.74 -7.82
C ALA A 635 -9.35 -4.12 -8.32
N GLY A 636 -8.23 -4.64 -7.83
CA GLY A 636 -7.63 -5.90 -8.22
C GLY A 636 -8.25 -7.16 -7.59
N THR A 637 -9.32 -7.05 -6.80
CA THR A 637 -9.93 -8.20 -6.11
C THR A 637 -10.20 -9.43 -7.00
N PRO A 638 -10.53 -9.33 -8.32
CA PRO A 638 -10.66 -10.51 -9.18
C PRO A 638 -9.39 -11.39 -9.26
N THR A 639 -8.21 -10.79 -9.03
CA THR A 639 -6.92 -11.52 -9.01
C THR A 639 -6.87 -12.53 -7.85
N TYR A 640 -7.56 -12.23 -6.76
CA TYR A 640 -7.80 -13.16 -5.65
C TYR A 640 -9.05 -14.01 -5.88
N GLN A 641 -10.17 -13.40 -6.30
CA GLN A 641 -11.47 -14.05 -6.39
C GLN A 641 -11.49 -15.20 -7.42
N LEU A 642 -10.86 -15.01 -8.58
CA LEU A 642 -10.83 -16.02 -9.62
C LEU A 642 -10.16 -17.32 -9.14
N PRO A 643 -8.88 -17.36 -8.75
CA PRO A 643 -8.25 -18.59 -8.31
C PRO A 643 -8.86 -19.14 -7.00
N SER A 644 -9.25 -18.27 -6.07
CA SER A 644 -9.86 -18.68 -4.80
C SER A 644 -11.20 -19.39 -4.99
N LYS A 645 -12.11 -18.79 -5.76
CA LYS A 645 -13.47 -19.34 -5.89
C LYS A 645 -13.53 -20.51 -6.88
N LEU A 646 -12.71 -20.49 -7.94
CA LEU A 646 -12.66 -21.62 -8.88
C LEU A 646 -11.99 -22.84 -8.27
N SER A 647 -10.96 -22.69 -7.43
CA SER A 647 -10.36 -23.81 -6.68
C SER A 647 -11.25 -24.32 -5.55
N GLY A 648 -12.11 -23.44 -5.02
CA GLY A 648 -12.86 -23.70 -3.80
C GLY A 648 -11.97 -23.99 -2.59
N LEU A 649 -10.77 -23.44 -2.59
CA LEU A 649 -9.77 -23.61 -1.52
C LEU A 649 -10.29 -23.05 -0.19
N GLN A 650 -10.22 -23.88 0.85
CA GLN A 650 -10.43 -23.48 2.24
C GLN A 650 -9.25 -23.95 3.09
N ILE A 651 -8.63 -23.03 3.81
CA ILE A 651 -7.58 -23.37 4.78
C ILE A 651 -8.26 -23.73 6.10
N LEU A 652 -8.17 -25.00 6.50
CA LEU A 652 -8.81 -25.53 7.69
C LEU A 652 -7.89 -25.47 8.92
N GLU A 653 -6.57 -25.56 8.69
CA GLU A 653 -5.54 -25.35 9.71
C GLU A 653 -4.51 -24.34 9.20
N PRO A 654 -4.12 -23.35 10.03
CA PRO A 654 -3.23 -22.27 9.63
C PRO A 654 -1.92 -22.76 9.01
N GLY A 655 -1.40 -21.99 8.03
CA GLY A 655 -0.20 -22.35 7.31
C GLY A 655 -0.38 -23.49 6.32
N PHE A 656 -1.60 -23.70 5.80
CA PHE A 656 -1.93 -24.77 4.83
C PHE A 656 -1.70 -26.20 5.33
N LYS A 657 -1.55 -26.42 6.62
CA LYS A 657 -1.36 -27.77 7.17
C LYS A 657 -2.49 -28.72 6.79
N LYS A 658 -3.70 -28.17 6.71
CA LYS A 658 -4.90 -28.87 6.32
C LYS A 658 -5.81 -27.99 5.48
N ILE A 659 -6.24 -28.48 4.35
CA ILE A 659 -7.09 -27.74 3.41
C ILE A 659 -8.27 -28.61 2.94
N SER A 660 -9.30 -27.95 2.41
CA SER A 660 -10.26 -28.58 1.50
C SER A 660 -10.27 -27.87 0.16
N LEU A 661 -10.61 -28.62 -0.88
CA LEU A 661 -10.76 -28.13 -2.25
C LEU A 661 -12.12 -28.54 -2.80
N SER A 662 -12.74 -27.63 -3.56
CA SER A 662 -14.00 -27.89 -4.27
C SER A 662 -13.96 -27.18 -5.62
N PRO A 663 -13.10 -27.66 -6.56
CA PRO A 663 -12.90 -27.01 -7.84
C PRO A 663 -14.20 -26.97 -8.66
N ALA A 664 -14.52 -25.81 -9.22
CA ALA A 664 -15.70 -25.62 -10.05
C ALA A 664 -15.44 -24.57 -11.14
N LEU A 665 -15.90 -24.84 -12.35
CA LEU A 665 -15.70 -23.98 -13.52
C LEU A 665 -16.72 -22.84 -13.65
N TYR A 666 -17.89 -22.95 -13.01
CA TYR A 666 -18.96 -21.93 -13.05
C TYR A 666 -19.28 -21.43 -14.47
N GLY A 667 -19.33 -22.37 -15.45
CA GLY A 667 -19.62 -22.09 -16.86
C GLY A 667 -18.39 -21.80 -17.74
N LEU A 668 -17.18 -21.73 -17.21
CA LEU A 668 -15.95 -21.69 -18.00
C LEU A 668 -15.70 -23.09 -18.66
N LYS A 669 -14.99 -23.10 -19.79
CA LYS A 669 -14.64 -24.36 -20.49
C LYS A 669 -13.42 -25.02 -19.85
N PHE A 670 -12.48 -24.25 -19.40
CA PHE A 670 -11.30 -24.69 -18.64
C PHE A 670 -10.79 -23.61 -17.72
N ALA A 671 -10.03 -24.00 -16.69
CA ALA A 671 -9.21 -23.12 -15.86
C ALA A 671 -7.98 -23.88 -15.36
N GLU A 672 -6.86 -23.18 -15.31
CA GLU A 672 -5.58 -23.64 -14.78
C GLU A 672 -5.06 -22.63 -13.78
N MET A 673 -4.52 -23.11 -12.65
CA MET A 673 -3.97 -22.23 -11.62
C MET A 673 -2.86 -22.89 -10.82
N GLU A 674 -1.93 -22.07 -10.34
CA GLU A 674 -0.89 -22.42 -9.38
C GLU A 674 -1.00 -21.48 -8.19
N ILE A 675 -1.32 -22.02 -7.03
CA ILE A 675 -1.53 -21.25 -5.79
C ILE A 675 -0.31 -21.44 -4.90
N PRO A 676 0.44 -20.36 -4.58
CA PRO A 676 1.59 -20.43 -3.68
C PRO A 676 1.18 -20.87 -2.26
N THR A 677 2.02 -21.67 -1.62
CA THR A 677 1.89 -22.06 -0.22
C THR A 677 3.28 -22.12 0.42
N PRO A 678 3.39 -22.18 1.75
CA PRO A 678 4.67 -22.41 2.44
C PRO A 678 5.38 -23.72 2.07
N TYR A 679 4.67 -24.67 1.45
CA TYR A 679 5.18 -25.99 1.08
C TYR A 679 5.49 -26.13 -0.43
N GLY A 680 5.24 -25.10 -1.21
CA GLY A 680 5.28 -25.13 -2.68
C GLY A 680 3.93 -24.75 -3.26
N LYS A 681 3.70 -25.06 -4.56
CA LYS A 681 2.47 -24.63 -5.25
C LYS A 681 1.43 -25.75 -5.30
N ILE A 682 0.16 -25.42 -5.03
CA ILE A 682 -0.98 -26.26 -5.38
C ILE A 682 -1.27 -26.00 -6.87
N GLU A 683 -1.21 -27.04 -7.69
CA GLU A 683 -1.56 -26.96 -9.11
C GLU A 683 -2.95 -27.55 -9.33
N ILE A 684 -3.82 -26.81 -10.02
CA ILE A 684 -5.17 -27.26 -10.36
C ILE A 684 -5.42 -27.00 -11.83
N ARG A 685 -5.89 -28.05 -12.55
CA ARG A 685 -6.33 -27.97 -13.93
C ARG A 685 -7.72 -28.55 -14.06
N MET A 686 -8.62 -27.77 -14.62
CA MET A 686 -10.01 -28.13 -14.84
C MET A 686 -10.37 -28.00 -16.31
N GLU A 687 -11.15 -28.95 -16.84
CA GLU A 687 -11.72 -28.89 -18.19
C GLU A 687 -13.16 -29.43 -18.12
N GLN A 688 -14.06 -28.78 -18.84
CA GLN A 688 -15.47 -29.13 -18.84
C GLN A 688 -15.67 -30.61 -19.25
N GLY A 689 -16.41 -31.34 -18.43
CA GLY A 689 -16.69 -32.78 -18.67
C GLY A 689 -15.54 -33.74 -18.29
N LYS A 690 -14.46 -33.23 -17.68
CA LYS A 690 -13.35 -34.03 -17.13
C LYS A 690 -13.21 -33.84 -15.62
N GLU A 691 -12.67 -34.88 -14.96
CA GLU A 691 -12.28 -34.75 -13.55
C GLU A 691 -11.12 -33.75 -13.40
N PRO A 692 -11.13 -32.90 -12.37
CA PRO A 692 -10.02 -31.98 -12.09
C PRO A 692 -8.71 -32.71 -11.82
N VAL A 693 -7.61 -32.23 -12.39
CA VAL A 693 -6.26 -32.71 -12.08
C VAL A 693 -5.66 -31.78 -11.01
N ILE A 694 -5.37 -32.34 -9.84
CA ILE A 694 -4.88 -31.58 -8.68
C ILE A 694 -3.55 -32.19 -8.23
N LYS A 695 -2.54 -31.31 -8.05
CA LYS A 695 -1.27 -31.67 -7.41
C LYS A 695 -1.11 -30.86 -6.14
N ILE A 696 -0.83 -31.56 -5.04
CA ILE A 696 -0.66 -30.97 -3.72
C ILE A 696 0.79 -31.17 -3.29
N PRO A 697 1.49 -30.13 -2.81
CA PRO A 697 2.82 -30.28 -2.22
C PRO A 697 2.83 -31.23 -1.00
N GLU A 698 3.96 -31.87 -0.78
CA GLU A 698 4.17 -32.66 0.43
C GLU A 698 4.06 -31.77 1.68
N GLY A 699 3.43 -32.29 2.75
CA GLY A 699 3.20 -31.53 4.00
C GLY A 699 1.80 -30.92 4.11
N ILE A 700 1.01 -30.90 3.06
CA ILE A 700 -0.39 -30.45 3.09
C ILE A 700 -1.34 -31.66 3.13
N SER A 701 -2.24 -31.71 4.12
CA SER A 701 -3.30 -32.70 4.17
C SER A 701 -4.60 -32.15 3.54
N VAL A 702 -5.26 -32.97 2.73
CA VAL A 702 -6.53 -32.60 2.05
C VAL A 702 -7.68 -33.40 2.67
N VAL A 703 -8.77 -32.71 2.99
CA VAL A 703 -10.01 -33.33 3.50
C VAL A 703 -11.09 -33.20 2.42
N GLU A 704 -11.76 -34.32 2.13
CA GLU A 704 -12.92 -34.26 1.26
C GLU A 704 -14.09 -33.54 1.94
N ARG A 705 -14.78 -32.67 1.21
CA ARG A 705 -15.89 -31.83 1.71
C ARG A 705 -17.08 -32.62 2.29
N LYS A 706 -17.16 -33.94 2.03
CA LYS A 706 -18.24 -34.81 2.54
C LYS A 706 -18.30 -34.93 4.06
N ASP A 707 -17.25 -34.50 4.77
CA ASP A 707 -17.12 -34.67 6.23
C ASP A 707 -17.59 -33.43 7.03
N PHE A 708 -18.17 -32.42 6.39
CA PHE A 708 -18.56 -31.15 7.00
C PHE A 708 -20.05 -30.77 6.84
N ILE A 709 -20.95 -31.73 6.54
CA ILE A 709 -22.41 -31.51 6.52
C ILE A 709 -23.04 -31.91 7.85
#